data_22ed8a5b32e630b740aaa8eac6ee18ee
#
_entry.id   22ed8a5b32e630b740aaa8eac6ee18ee
#
_cell.length_a   1.000
_cell.length_b   1.000
_cell.length_c   1.000
_cell.angle_alpha   90.00
_cell.angle_beta   90.00
_cell.angle_gamma   90.00
#
_symmetry.space_group_name_H-M   'P 1'
#
loop_
_entity.id
_entity.type
_entity.pdbx_description
1 polymer ?
#
loop_
_entity_poly.entity_id
_entity_poly.type
_entity_poly.pdbx_seq_one_letter_code
_entity_poly.pdbx_strand_id
1 'polypeptide(L)'
;MKKSSFIILSTLFSASVMAQSWPTQTAESKAGTRWWWLGSAVDKENLKWNLHEYAKHGIGAVEITPLYGVQGNEKNNIPYLSDKWMEMLRYTEEQAERNGIELDMSTGTGWPFGGPWVSLKESACRAVFVEKAISGNTLIDITPAEKDAKNAFLHKVMLYAADGTATDVTQQAKSNQLVLQEAQRGAYKVIAIFIKYGVMKVKRAAPGGEGLVIDHFDRRAVANYLKHIEQAFERTKTPYPHTFFNDSYEVADATWTPSLLEEFEKRRGYKLEEHLPELIAYEPKVLSDYRETLGDLLLENFTNQWTAWAHSHGAITRNQAHGSPANLIDCYAAVDIPEIEGFGLSNFGIKGLREDPGKTRKNDSDFSMLKYAPSAAHICGKKFTSSETFTWLTEHFRTSLSQLKPDIDLMFCAGVNHMFFHGTCYSPKEDEWPGWKFYASIDMSPTNTIWRDAPFFMDYVTRCQSFLQWGEPDNDFLVYLPVRDMWKKNINKLLMQFSIHAMGQLAPEFIQSILAIEKAGYDCDYISDKLLAKVSVKGQQLITEAGTHYKAIIIPSGTTITPELKRVLERLSPYVIYGEDTQKMAHFAQPEEMKTSCGLKLIRRRNANGYHYFIANLTANDVEEDVKLAVPFKDAKWFNPLNGEITDADIDDDGIEVNLRSGESMILQVFNTPLKESENACCSNEDKQDEIEIDNSWTLSFIEETPHIDKTYQLDKLQTWESLDEKTRTVMGTGVYTTSFELKKKQLDANWYIDLGDVRESARVYINGQFIGCAWAVPFILDTKGTLKAGRNELRVEVTNLPANRISELDRQGVKWRKMEEINVVDINYQKTLYDQWKPVKSGLASKVRLIYK
;
A
#
# COMPACT_ATOMS: atom_id res chain seq x y z
N MET A 1 -2.55 57.71 -1.70
CA MET A 1 -1.93 57.44 -3.01
C MET A 1 -0.45 57.06 -2.76
N LYS A 2 0.02 55.99 -3.35
CA LYS A 2 1.35 55.34 -3.29
C LYS A 2 1.47 54.26 -2.21
N LYS A 3 1.10 53.02 -2.57
CA LYS A 3 1.66 51.76 -2.14
C LYS A 3 1.06 50.66 -3.00
N SER A 4 1.65 50.36 -4.13
CA SER A 4 1.41 49.07 -4.88
C SER A 4 2.34 49.07 -6.08
N SER A 5 3.54 48.59 -5.95
CA SER A 5 4.41 48.23 -7.08
C SER A 5 5.75 47.63 -6.56
N PHE A 6 5.73 46.50 -5.81
CA PHE A 6 6.99 45.83 -5.47
C PHE A 6 6.86 44.32 -5.18
N ILE A 7 5.80 43.67 -5.64
CA ILE A 7 5.62 42.21 -5.31
C ILE A 7 5.70 41.28 -6.55
N ILE A 8 5.87 41.77 -7.75
CA ILE A 8 5.82 40.89 -8.96
C ILE A 8 7.21 40.41 -9.42
N LEU A 9 8.31 40.96 -8.91
CA LEU A 9 9.64 40.56 -9.42
C LEU A 9 10.33 39.42 -8.64
N SER A 10 9.84 39.04 -7.46
CA SER A 10 10.47 37.96 -6.65
C SER A 10 9.96 36.56 -6.99
N THR A 11 8.80 36.42 -7.63
CA THR A 11 8.19 35.12 -7.97
C THR A 11 8.74 34.50 -9.24
N LEU A 12 9.28 35.31 -10.16
CA LEU A 12 9.86 34.78 -11.41
C LEU A 12 11.31 34.28 -11.24
N PHE A 13 12.03 34.79 -10.25
CA PHE A 13 13.40 34.32 -10.01
C PHE A 13 13.46 33.02 -9.18
N SER A 14 12.46 32.73 -8.35
CA SER A 14 12.37 31.49 -7.61
C SER A 14 11.92 30.30 -8.45
N ALA A 15 11.13 30.53 -9.52
CA ALA A 15 10.66 29.45 -10.40
C ALA A 15 11.78 28.87 -11.27
N SER A 16 12.76 29.71 -11.72
CA SER A 16 13.84 29.24 -12.59
C SER A 16 14.98 28.52 -11.83
N VAL A 17 15.10 28.73 -10.52
CA VAL A 17 16.09 28.03 -9.68
C VAL A 17 15.54 26.67 -9.20
N MET A 18 14.21 26.55 -9.02
CA MET A 18 13.57 25.28 -8.61
C MET A 18 13.59 24.21 -9.71
N ALA A 19 13.77 24.60 -10.97
CA ALA A 19 13.78 23.68 -12.12
C ALA A 19 15.03 22.78 -12.22
N GLN A 20 16.10 23.09 -11.50
CA GLN A 20 17.38 22.39 -11.57
C GLN A 20 17.79 21.73 -10.24
N SER A 21 16.87 21.63 -9.30
CA SER A 21 17.09 21.04 -7.98
C SER A 21 15.97 20.07 -7.62
N TRP A 22 16.23 19.24 -6.64
CA TRP A 22 15.18 18.39 -6.05
C TRP A 22 14.00 19.25 -5.59
N PRO A 23 12.75 18.75 -5.79
CA PRO A 23 11.59 19.38 -5.18
C PRO A 23 11.76 19.49 -3.65
N THR A 24 11.07 20.46 -3.05
CA THR A 24 11.12 20.65 -1.60
C THR A 24 10.68 19.39 -0.87
N GLN A 25 11.53 18.85 -0.04
CA GLN A 25 11.19 17.74 0.83
C GLN A 25 10.44 18.24 2.06
N THR A 26 9.24 17.71 2.29
CA THR A 26 8.38 18.05 3.42
C THR A 26 8.22 16.83 4.35
N ALA A 27 7.55 16.98 5.48
CA ALA A 27 7.17 15.83 6.32
C ALA A 27 6.32 14.82 5.53
N GLU A 28 5.42 15.31 4.69
CA GLU A 28 4.54 14.49 3.83
C GLU A 28 5.29 13.70 2.75
N SER A 29 6.49 14.14 2.33
CA SER A 29 7.34 13.39 1.39
C SER A 29 8.17 12.30 2.06
N LYS A 30 8.23 12.27 3.39
CA LYS A 30 8.86 11.19 4.15
C LYS A 30 7.89 10.02 4.27
N ALA A 31 8.44 8.80 4.47
CA ALA A 31 7.61 7.64 4.73
C ALA A 31 6.91 7.73 6.09
N GLY A 32 5.66 7.31 6.14
CA GLY A 32 4.96 7.02 7.37
C GLY A 32 5.12 5.55 7.78
N THR A 33 4.75 5.21 9.00
CA THR A 33 4.70 3.83 9.47
C THR A 33 3.50 3.56 10.34
N ARG A 34 2.87 2.39 10.21
CA ARG A 34 1.95 1.88 11.22
C ARG A 34 2.73 1.63 12.50
N TRP A 35 2.14 2.07 13.60
CA TRP A 35 2.73 1.98 14.93
C TRP A 35 1.78 1.26 15.88
N TRP A 36 2.01 -0.03 16.05
CA TRP A 36 1.14 -0.88 16.83
C TRP A 36 1.37 -0.70 18.33
N TRP A 37 0.32 -0.33 19.02
CA TRP A 37 0.28 -0.22 20.47
C TRP A 37 -0.33 -1.51 21.06
N LEU A 38 0.52 -2.52 21.27
CA LEU A 38 0.09 -3.80 21.81
C LEU A 38 -0.39 -3.65 23.27
N GLY A 39 -1.67 -3.94 23.53
CA GLY A 39 -2.33 -3.70 24.82
C GLY A 39 -2.44 -2.23 25.18
N SER A 40 -2.04 -1.33 24.28
CA SER A 40 -1.77 0.07 24.59
C SER A 40 -0.89 0.23 25.84
N ALA A 41 -0.04 -0.76 26.12
CA ALA A 41 0.85 -0.80 27.28
C ALA A 41 2.06 0.12 27.05
N VAL A 42 1.79 1.41 26.90
CA VAL A 42 2.76 2.45 26.59
C VAL A 42 3.04 3.35 27.78
N ASP A 43 4.23 3.95 27.80
CA ASP A 43 4.63 4.94 28.80
C ASP A 43 5.32 6.14 28.16
N LYS A 44 5.37 7.26 28.89
CA LYS A 44 5.88 8.52 28.36
C LYS A 44 7.36 8.50 27.99
N GLU A 45 8.18 7.77 28.73
CA GLU A 45 9.62 7.70 28.47
C GLU A 45 9.89 6.98 27.14
N ASN A 46 9.26 5.82 26.97
CA ASN A 46 9.42 5.00 25.77
C ASN A 46 8.69 5.57 24.55
N LEU A 47 7.54 6.23 24.72
CA LEU A 47 6.88 6.98 23.63
C LEU A 47 7.80 8.08 23.08
N LYS A 48 8.42 8.86 23.97
CA LYS A 48 9.40 9.90 23.60
C LYS A 48 10.60 9.31 22.89
N TRP A 49 11.14 8.20 23.38
CA TRP A 49 12.30 7.55 22.80
C TRP A 49 11.99 6.98 21.40
N ASN A 50 10.88 6.24 21.25
CA ASN A 50 10.47 5.70 19.95
C ASN A 50 10.32 6.80 18.90
N LEU A 51 9.59 7.88 19.21
CA LEU A 51 9.38 8.99 18.27
C LEU A 51 10.70 9.71 17.91
N HIS A 52 11.60 9.86 18.87
CA HIS A 52 12.92 10.43 18.58
C HIS A 52 13.73 9.55 17.63
N GLU A 53 13.75 8.23 17.86
CA GLU A 53 14.43 7.28 16.96
C GLU A 53 13.80 7.26 15.57
N TYR A 54 12.47 7.34 15.46
CA TYR A 54 11.78 7.39 14.16
C TYR A 54 12.12 8.66 13.38
N ALA A 55 12.05 9.82 14.02
CA ALA A 55 12.41 11.10 13.39
C ALA A 55 13.86 11.11 12.90
N LYS A 56 14.79 10.66 13.76
CA LYS A 56 16.22 10.56 13.46
C LYS A 56 16.50 9.68 12.24
N HIS A 57 15.68 8.65 12.00
CA HIS A 57 15.83 7.73 10.89
C HIS A 57 14.97 8.10 9.67
N GLY A 58 14.32 9.28 9.67
CA GLY A 58 13.64 9.80 8.47
C GLY A 58 12.16 9.44 8.33
N ILE A 59 11.52 8.89 9.36
CA ILE A 59 10.07 8.69 9.39
C ILE A 59 9.38 10.04 9.59
N GLY A 60 8.40 10.35 8.74
CA GLY A 60 7.64 11.60 8.74
C GLY A 60 6.26 11.52 9.39
N ALA A 61 5.68 10.33 9.49
CA ALA A 61 4.37 10.10 10.09
C ALA A 61 4.31 8.78 10.85
N VAL A 62 3.50 8.71 11.90
CA VAL A 62 3.17 7.46 12.60
C VAL A 62 1.66 7.31 12.72
N GLU A 63 1.14 6.12 12.46
CA GLU A 63 -0.27 5.78 12.65
C GLU A 63 -0.43 4.90 13.89
N ILE A 64 -1.03 5.44 14.93
CA ILE A 64 -1.35 4.66 16.14
C ILE A 64 -2.45 3.66 15.81
N THR A 65 -2.13 2.38 15.96
CA THR A 65 -3.09 1.26 15.83
C THR A 65 -3.10 0.47 17.14
N PRO A 66 -4.11 0.66 18.00
CA PRO A 66 -4.24 -0.11 19.26
C PRO A 66 -4.66 -1.55 18.96
N LEU A 67 -3.95 -2.51 19.57
CA LEU A 67 -4.16 -3.94 19.36
C LEU A 67 -4.19 -4.70 20.69
N TYR A 68 -4.47 -6.01 20.62
CA TYR A 68 -4.36 -6.95 21.74
C TYR A 68 -3.06 -6.78 22.54
N GLY A 69 -3.01 -7.36 23.74
CA GLY A 69 -1.87 -7.21 24.64
C GLY A 69 -0.70 -8.14 24.38
N VAL A 70 0.39 -7.91 25.11
CA VAL A 70 1.58 -8.74 25.18
C VAL A 70 1.46 -9.68 26.38
N GLN A 71 1.66 -10.97 26.17
CA GLN A 71 1.59 -11.97 27.22
C GLN A 71 2.58 -11.70 28.37
N GLY A 72 2.08 -11.83 29.59
CA GLY A 72 2.84 -11.53 30.80
C GLY A 72 2.99 -10.04 31.11
N ASN A 73 2.44 -9.16 30.26
CA ASN A 73 2.45 -7.72 30.45
C ASN A 73 1.05 -7.12 30.65
N GLU A 74 0.03 -7.95 30.84
CA GLU A 74 -1.39 -7.56 30.91
C GLU A 74 -1.67 -6.50 31.97
N LYS A 75 -0.89 -6.51 33.06
CA LYS A 75 -1.01 -5.51 34.14
C LYS A 75 -0.72 -4.08 33.70
N ASN A 76 -0.01 -3.90 32.60
CA ASN A 76 0.33 -2.61 32.05
C ASN A 76 -0.62 -2.19 30.93
N ASN A 77 -1.58 -3.03 30.54
CA ASN A 77 -2.57 -2.70 29.52
C ASN A 77 -3.35 -1.45 29.91
N ILE A 78 -3.56 -0.56 28.93
CA ILE A 78 -4.36 0.65 29.11
C ILE A 78 -5.65 0.49 28.29
N PRO A 79 -6.83 0.46 28.92
CA PRO A 79 -8.08 0.33 28.21
C PRO A 79 -8.28 1.47 27.18
N TYR A 80 -8.67 1.11 25.98
CA TYR A 80 -8.90 2.04 24.88
C TYR A 80 -9.90 3.14 25.26
N LEU A 81 -9.61 4.38 24.89
CA LEU A 81 -10.36 5.61 25.18
C LEU A 81 -10.56 5.92 26.68
N SER A 82 -9.91 5.20 27.61
CA SER A 82 -9.86 5.61 29.01
C SER A 82 -9.10 6.94 29.18
N ASP A 83 -9.30 7.63 30.30
CA ASP A 83 -8.58 8.89 30.56
C ASP A 83 -7.07 8.72 30.51
N LYS A 84 -6.55 7.56 30.94
CA LYS A 84 -5.12 7.23 30.85
C LYS A 84 -4.68 7.03 29.40
N TRP A 85 -5.51 6.36 28.58
CA TRP A 85 -5.22 6.17 27.17
C TRP A 85 -5.18 7.52 26.44
N MET A 86 -6.16 8.40 26.71
CA MET A 86 -6.21 9.74 26.12
C MET A 86 -5.07 10.64 26.61
N GLU A 87 -4.59 10.44 27.85
CA GLU A 87 -3.37 11.10 28.36
C GLU A 87 -2.13 10.68 27.54
N MET A 88 -2.01 9.38 27.25
CA MET A 88 -0.89 8.87 26.43
C MET A 88 -0.97 9.39 25.00
N LEU A 89 -2.16 9.40 24.39
CA LEU A 89 -2.37 9.96 23.05
C LEU A 89 -1.93 11.43 23.00
N ARG A 90 -2.44 12.27 23.91
CA ARG A 90 -2.05 13.69 23.95
C ARG A 90 -0.55 13.88 24.14
N TYR A 91 0.07 13.10 25.02
CA TYR A 91 1.52 13.15 25.20
C TYR A 91 2.29 12.75 23.92
N THR A 92 1.79 11.73 23.22
CA THR A 92 2.37 11.27 21.96
C THR A 92 2.29 12.37 20.90
N GLU A 93 1.16 13.05 20.80
CA GLU A 93 0.95 14.17 19.88
C GLU A 93 1.93 15.31 20.14
N GLU A 94 2.09 15.72 21.42
CA GLU A 94 3.09 16.73 21.82
C GLU A 94 4.53 16.31 21.46
N GLN A 95 4.86 15.02 21.57
CA GLN A 95 6.20 14.52 21.20
C GLN A 95 6.36 14.37 19.68
N ALA A 96 5.33 13.98 18.96
CA ALA A 96 5.34 13.90 17.50
C ALA A 96 5.59 15.29 16.89
N GLU A 97 4.83 16.29 17.32
CA GLU A 97 5.02 17.70 16.90
C GLU A 97 6.47 18.18 17.16
N ARG A 98 7.04 17.94 18.35
CA ARG A 98 8.43 18.31 18.68
C ARG A 98 9.48 17.65 17.79
N ASN A 99 9.18 16.49 17.26
CA ASN A 99 10.07 15.73 16.37
C ASN A 99 9.76 15.95 14.89
N GLY A 100 8.75 16.76 14.54
CA GLY A 100 8.31 16.99 13.16
C GLY A 100 7.73 15.73 12.52
N ILE A 101 7.07 14.89 13.30
CA ILE A 101 6.34 13.68 12.89
C ILE A 101 4.85 13.99 12.91
N GLU A 102 4.16 13.65 11.85
CA GLU A 102 2.71 13.71 11.76
C GLU A 102 2.06 12.53 12.51
N LEU A 103 1.00 12.80 13.26
CA LEU A 103 0.30 11.78 14.02
C LEU A 103 -1.02 11.42 13.38
N ASP A 104 -1.12 10.17 12.92
CA ASP A 104 -2.33 9.54 12.45
C ASP A 104 -2.85 8.52 13.48
N MET A 105 -4.11 8.12 13.37
CA MET A 105 -4.71 7.14 14.26
C MET A 105 -5.78 6.31 13.54
N SER A 106 -5.80 5.01 13.77
CA SER A 106 -6.94 4.17 13.35
C SER A 106 -8.21 4.58 14.09
N THR A 107 -9.35 4.56 13.39
CA THR A 107 -10.66 4.94 13.97
C THR A 107 -11.26 3.76 14.75
N GLY A 108 -10.52 3.21 15.69
CA GLY A 108 -10.93 2.05 16.49
C GLY A 108 -9.76 1.26 17.03
N THR A 109 -10.00 0.03 17.40
CA THR A 109 -8.97 -0.93 17.80
C THR A 109 -9.00 -2.14 16.88
N GLY A 110 -7.85 -2.64 16.46
CA GLY A 110 -7.84 -3.66 15.43
C GLY A 110 -8.68 -3.23 14.23
N TRP A 111 -9.44 -4.14 13.67
CA TRP A 111 -10.37 -3.88 12.55
C TRP A 111 -11.46 -4.95 12.45
N PRO A 112 -12.60 -4.72 11.77
CA PRO A 112 -13.21 -3.43 11.36
C PRO A 112 -13.77 -2.63 12.55
N PHE A 113 -14.39 -1.45 12.28
CA PHE A 113 -15.01 -0.61 13.29
C PHE A 113 -15.97 -1.38 14.20
N GLY A 114 -15.81 -1.23 15.50
CA GLY A 114 -16.61 -1.91 16.50
C GLY A 114 -16.07 -1.70 17.91
N GLY A 115 -16.74 -2.29 18.90
CA GLY A 115 -16.30 -2.14 20.29
C GLY A 115 -17.37 -2.58 21.29
N PRO A 116 -17.08 -2.49 22.61
CA PRO A 116 -18.00 -2.91 23.65
C PRO A 116 -19.25 -2.02 23.79
N TRP A 117 -19.20 -0.81 23.23
CA TRP A 117 -20.32 0.12 23.20
C TRP A 117 -21.30 -0.11 22.04
N VAL A 118 -20.99 -1.03 21.13
CA VAL A 118 -21.88 -1.38 20.03
C VAL A 118 -22.94 -2.35 20.54
N SER A 119 -24.20 -1.89 20.52
CA SER A 119 -25.33 -2.75 20.93
C SER A 119 -25.60 -3.85 19.91
N LEU A 120 -26.28 -4.94 20.35
CA LEU A 120 -26.60 -6.04 19.43
C LEU A 120 -27.37 -5.56 18.18
N LYS A 121 -28.26 -4.59 18.32
CA LYS A 121 -29.10 -4.08 17.23
C LYS A 121 -28.39 -3.11 16.29
N GLU A 122 -27.25 -2.60 16.69
CA GLU A 122 -26.38 -1.74 15.89
C GLU A 122 -25.21 -2.50 15.26
N SER A 123 -25.13 -3.81 15.54
CA SER A 123 -24.04 -4.63 15.02
C SER A 123 -24.31 -5.17 13.63
N ALA A 124 -23.22 -5.48 12.92
CA ALA A 124 -23.26 -6.16 11.64
C ALA A 124 -24.20 -7.36 11.66
N CYS A 125 -25.05 -7.45 10.64
CA CYS A 125 -26.12 -8.44 10.60
C CYS A 125 -26.28 -9.06 9.20
N ARG A 126 -26.98 -10.19 9.19
CA ARG A 126 -27.28 -10.89 7.96
C ARG A 126 -28.74 -11.32 7.86
N ALA A 127 -29.23 -11.50 6.63
CA ALA A 127 -30.50 -12.17 6.40
C ALA A 127 -30.37 -13.68 6.60
N VAL A 128 -31.35 -14.25 7.27
CA VAL A 128 -31.61 -15.70 7.31
C VAL A 128 -32.96 -15.93 6.66
N PHE A 129 -32.96 -16.59 5.53
CA PHE A 129 -34.19 -16.93 4.82
C PHE A 129 -34.67 -18.32 5.25
N VAL A 130 -35.95 -18.39 5.63
CA VAL A 130 -36.64 -19.66 5.89
C VAL A 130 -37.68 -19.86 4.81
N GLU A 131 -37.41 -20.77 3.90
CA GLU A 131 -38.31 -21.13 2.83
C GLU A 131 -39.11 -22.39 3.16
N LYS A 132 -40.41 -22.35 2.95
CA LYS A 132 -41.30 -23.53 3.06
C LYS A 132 -42.26 -23.60 1.88
N ALA A 133 -42.37 -24.79 1.30
CA ALA A 133 -43.42 -25.09 0.34
C ALA A 133 -44.76 -25.24 1.08
N ILE A 134 -45.83 -24.78 0.48
CA ILE A 134 -47.17 -24.88 0.99
C ILE A 134 -47.87 -26.04 0.30
N SER A 135 -48.20 -27.10 1.03
CA SER A 135 -48.84 -28.30 0.49
C SER A 135 -50.10 -28.65 1.34
N GLY A 136 -51.11 -27.75 1.34
CA GLY A 136 -52.38 -27.93 2.05
C GLY A 136 -52.34 -27.74 3.57
N ASN A 137 -51.17 -27.46 4.20
CA ASN A 137 -51.07 -27.19 5.63
C ASN A 137 -51.58 -25.79 5.92
N THR A 138 -52.35 -25.64 6.98
CA THR A 138 -52.81 -24.34 7.50
C THR A 138 -51.86 -23.71 8.52
N LEU A 139 -51.02 -24.55 9.15
CA LEU A 139 -49.99 -24.11 10.09
C LEU A 139 -48.59 -24.38 9.51
N ILE A 140 -47.77 -23.36 9.41
CA ILE A 140 -46.43 -23.43 8.85
C ILE A 140 -45.43 -22.97 9.88
N ASP A 141 -44.47 -23.82 10.20
CA ASP A 141 -43.34 -23.49 11.04
C ASP A 141 -42.24 -22.79 10.24
N ILE A 142 -41.98 -21.51 10.56
CA ILE A 142 -40.97 -20.68 9.99
C ILE A 142 -39.74 -20.48 10.89
N THR A 143 -39.56 -21.33 11.92
CA THR A 143 -38.42 -21.24 12.82
C THR A 143 -37.10 -21.42 12.07
N PRO A 144 -36.13 -20.51 12.27
CA PRO A 144 -34.79 -20.66 11.70
C PRO A 144 -34.10 -21.94 12.18
N ALA A 145 -33.19 -22.49 11.40
CA ALA A 145 -32.35 -23.61 11.82
C ALA A 145 -31.59 -23.26 13.11
N GLU A 146 -31.31 -24.23 13.98
CA GLU A 146 -30.69 -24.04 15.29
C GLU A 146 -29.39 -23.19 15.21
N LYS A 147 -28.55 -23.47 14.24
CA LYS A 147 -27.29 -22.70 13.99
C LYS A 147 -27.51 -21.21 13.71
N ASP A 148 -28.72 -20.85 13.25
CA ASP A 148 -29.07 -19.47 12.87
C ASP A 148 -30.05 -18.81 13.85
N ALA A 149 -30.64 -19.56 14.79
CA ALA A 149 -31.69 -19.05 15.67
C ALA A 149 -31.17 -18.01 16.69
N LYS A 150 -29.94 -18.16 17.18
CA LYS A 150 -29.38 -17.23 18.18
C LYS A 150 -29.24 -15.83 17.55
N ASN A 151 -29.82 -14.83 18.27
CA ASN A 151 -29.83 -13.41 17.88
C ASN A 151 -30.52 -13.13 16.52
N ALA A 152 -31.39 -14.04 16.07
CA ALA A 152 -32.22 -13.87 14.89
C ALA A 152 -33.61 -13.38 15.27
N PHE A 153 -34.07 -12.33 14.64
CA PHE A 153 -35.38 -11.71 14.90
C PHE A 153 -36.17 -11.66 13.61
N LEU A 154 -37.44 -12.07 13.68
CA LEU A 154 -38.33 -12.02 12.53
C LEU A 154 -38.45 -10.58 12.02
N HIS A 155 -38.24 -10.41 10.72
CA HIS A 155 -38.31 -9.12 10.05
C HIS A 155 -39.51 -9.04 9.09
N LYS A 156 -39.68 -10.06 8.22
CA LYS A 156 -40.69 -10.05 7.19
C LYS A 156 -41.14 -11.49 6.87
N VAL A 157 -42.42 -11.67 6.56
CA VAL A 157 -42.94 -12.93 6.03
C VAL A 157 -43.79 -12.68 4.79
N MET A 158 -43.40 -13.33 3.70
CA MET A 158 -44.04 -13.18 2.39
C MET A 158 -44.63 -14.53 1.92
N LEU A 159 -45.84 -14.48 1.35
CA LEU A 159 -46.45 -15.58 0.62
C LEU A 159 -46.36 -15.30 -0.87
N TYR A 160 -46.06 -16.34 -1.65
CA TYR A 160 -45.99 -16.27 -3.11
C TYR A 160 -47.01 -17.22 -3.72
N ALA A 161 -47.82 -16.69 -4.62
CA ALA A 161 -48.76 -17.43 -5.41
C ALA A 161 -48.22 -17.81 -6.81
N ALA A 162 -48.81 -18.82 -7.45
CA ALA A 162 -48.34 -19.32 -8.77
C ALA A 162 -48.52 -18.31 -9.91
N ASP A 163 -49.35 -17.30 -9.73
CA ASP A 163 -49.54 -16.16 -10.65
C ASP A 163 -48.51 -15.03 -10.47
N GLY A 164 -47.55 -15.21 -9.59
CA GLY A 164 -46.52 -14.22 -9.31
C GLY A 164 -46.92 -13.20 -8.21
N THR A 165 -48.11 -13.30 -7.63
CA THR A 165 -48.56 -12.38 -6.56
C THR A 165 -47.79 -12.68 -5.29
N ALA A 166 -47.21 -11.63 -4.69
CA ALA A 166 -46.56 -11.68 -3.38
C ALA A 166 -47.41 -10.94 -2.35
N THR A 167 -47.60 -11.53 -1.16
CA THR A 167 -48.44 -10.96 -0.08
C THR A 167 -47.66 -10.92 1.23
N ASP A 168 -47.63 -9.75 1.86
CA ASP A 168 -47.06 -9.59 3.21
C ASP A 168 -48.01 -10.14 4.27
N VAL A 169 -47.56 -11.12 5.01
CA VAL A 169 -48.30 -11.76 6.11
C VAL A 169 -47.54 -11.70 7.42
N THR A 170 -46.61 -10.81 7.55
CA THR A 170 -45.75 -10.65 8.76
C THR A 170 -46.57 -10.57 10.05
N GLN A 171 -47.67 -9.84 10.04
CA GLN A 171 -48.53 -9.65 11.22
C GLN A 171 -49.32 -10.91 11.64
N GLN A 172 -49.41 -11.90 10.72
CA GLN A 172 -50.08 -13.16 10.99
C GLN A 172 -49.15 -14.19 11.66
N ALA A 173 -47.85 -13.97 11.59
CA ALA A 173 -46.86 -14.84 12.21
C ALA A 173 -46.73 -14.57 13.70
N LYS A 174 -46.92 -15.61 14.54
CA LYS A 174 -46.75 -15.54 15.99
C LYS A 174 -45.85 -16.68 16.45
N SER A 175 -44.88 -16.37 17.30
CA SER A 175 -43.93 -17.36 17.82
C SER A 175 -43.32 -18.28 16.75
N ASN A 176 -42.94 -17.70 15.61
CA ASN A 176 -42.41 -18.41 14.41
C ASN A 176 -43.40 -19.41 13.79
N GLN A 177 -44.67 -19.27 14.05
CA GLN A 177 -45.74 -20.06 13.40
C GLN A 177 -46.62 -19.12 12.59
N LEU A 178 -46.90 -19.51 11.34
CA LEU A 178 -47.81 -18.81 10.44
C LEU A 178 -49.07 -19.62 10.23
N VAL A 179 -50.25 -19.02 10.51
CA VAL A 179 -51.53 -19.62 10.23
C VAL A 179 -52.09 -19.04 8.95
N LEU A 180 -52.27 -19.88 7.91
CA LEU A 180 -52.83 -19.43 6.65
C LEU A 180 -54.36 -19.29 6.72
N GLN A 181 -54.85 -18.15 6.20
CA GLN A 181 -56.27 -17.89 5.97
C GLN A 181 -56.78 -18.60 4.72
N GLU A 182 -58.09 -18.80 4.63
CA GLU A 182 -58.71 -19.52 3.49
C GLU A 182 -58.41 -18.87 2.14
N ALA A 183 -58.40 -17.55 2.07
CA ALA A 183 -58.05 -16.76 0.86
C ALA A 183 -56.57 -16.92 0.40
N GLN A 184 -55.70 -17.45 1.24
CA GLN A 184 -54.25 -17.62 1.00
C GLN A 184 -53.88 -19.05 0.58
N ARG A 185 -54.88 -19.95 0.42
CA ARG A 185 -54.65 -21.38 0.05
C ARG A 185 -54.10 -21.57 -1.33
N GLY A 186 -54.13 -20.55 -2.19
CA GLY A 186 -53.51 -20.55 -3.50
C GLY A 186 -52.01 -20.28 -3.53
N ALA A 187 -51.41 -19.89 -2.42
CA ALA A 187 -49.99 -19.70 -2.32
C ALA A 187 -49.26 -21.05 -2.36
N TYR A 188 -48.08 -21.06 -2.98
CA TYR A 188 -47.25 -22.28 -3.10
C TYR A 188 -46.00 -22.22 -2.22
N LYS A 189 -45.56 -21.03 -1.83
CA LYS A 189 -44.31 -20.83 -1.05
C LYS A 189 -44.48 -19.73 0.00
N VAL A 190 -43.88 -19.92 1.17
CA VAL A 190 -43.64 -18.88 2.16
C VAL A 190 -42.13 -18.67 2.32
N ILE A 191 -41.72 -17.39 2.41
CA ILE A 191 -40.34 -17.01 2.75
C ILE A 191 -40.42 -16.07 3.93
N ALA A 192 -39.77 -16.45 5.03
CA ALA A 192 -39.57 -15.58 6.18
C ALA A 192 -38.14 -15.07 6.19
N ILE A 193 -37.98 -13.77 6.42
CA ILE A 193 -36.69 -13.11 6.63
C ILE A 193 -36.49 -12.89 8.13
N PHE A 194 -35.41 -13.43 8.67
CA PHE A 194 -34.91 -13.10 9.99
C PHE A 194 -33.63 -12.29 9.84
N ILE A 195 -33.49 -11.26 10.66
CA ILE A 195 -32.22 -10.52 10.79
C ILE A 195 -31.45 -11.12 11.94
N LYS A 196 -30.29 -11.70 11.65
CA LYS A 196 -29.35 -12.25 12.63
C LYS A 196 -28.25 -11.24 12.89
N TYR A 197 -28.21 -10.71 14.10
CA TYR A 197 -27.24 -9.72 14.55
C TYR A 197 -26.02 -10.34 15.20
N GLY A 198 -24.94 -9.55 15.30
CA GLY A 198 -23.71 -9.95 15.97
C GLY A 198 -22.93 -11.00 15.19
N VAL A 199 -22.95 -10.89 13.85
CA VAL A 199 -22.29 -11.86 12.97
C VAL A 199 -20.77 -11.81 13.06
N MET A 200 -20.22 -10.70 13.57
CA MET A 200 -18.78 -10.53 13.68
C MET A 200 -18.38 -9.72 14.91
N LYS A 201 -17.21 -10.05 15.46
CA LYS A 201 -16.49 -9.25 16.48
C LYS A 201 -15.28 -8.59 15.86
N VAL A 202 -14.85 -7.49 16.48
CA VAL A 202 -13.60 -6.80 16.14
C VAL A 202 -12.43 -7.80 16.18
N LYS A 203 -11.65 -7.82 15.12
CA LYS A 203 -10.42 -8.61 15.06
C LYS A 203 -9.31 -7.87 15.79
N ARG A 204 -8.49 -8.61 16.54
CA ARG A 204 -7.29 -8.08 17.20
C ARG A 204 -7.53 -6.86 18.07
N ALA A 205 -8.71 -6.75 18.66
CA ALA A 205 -9.09 -5.62 19.48
C ALA A 205 -8.11 -5.39 20.63
N ALA A 206 -7.86 -4.12 20.96
CA ALA A 206 -7.12 -3.73 22.14
C ALA A 206 -7.98 -3.93 23.40
N PRO A 207 -7.37 -4.05 24.59
CA PRO A 207 -8.11 -4.03 25.85
C PRO A 207 -9.05 -2.83 25.95
N GLY A 208 -10.32 -3.07 26.25
CA GLY A 208 -11.39 -2.06 26.28
C GLY A 208 -11.98 -1.70 24.91
N GLY A 209 -11.51 -2.33 23.84
CA GLY A 209 -12.05 -2.21 22.47
C GLY A 209 -12.73 -3.49 21.97
N GLU A 210 -12.76 -4.56 22.77
CA GLU A 210 -13.35 -5.84 22.37
C GLU A 210 -14.88 -5.71 22.29
N GLY A 211 -15.47 -6.11 21.18
CA GLY A 211 -16.92 -6.02 21.01
C GLY A 211 -17.41 -6.46 19.65
N LEU A 212 -18.63 -6.08 19.35
CA LEU A 212 -19.27 -6.36 18.08
C LEU A 212 -18.83 -5.34 17.02
N VAL A 213 -18.71 -5.80 15.78
CA VAL A 213 -18.52 -4.93 14.60
C VAL A 213 -19.84 -4.20 14.33
N ILE A 214 -19.78 -2.91 13.98
CA ILE A 214 -20.96 -2.11 13.66
C ILE A 214 -21.64 -2.55 12.37
N ASP A 215 -22.93 -2.23 12.23
CA ASP A 215 -23.60 -2.27 10.93
C ASP A 215 -23.15 -1.05 10.08
N HIS A 216 -22.24 -1.28 9.16
CA HIS A 216 -21.70 -0.24 8.27
C HIS A 216 -22.72 0.29 7.26
N PHE A 217 -23.84 -0.41 7.07
CA PHE A 217 -24.94 0.02 6.21
C PHE A 217 -25.96 0.89 6.95
N ASP A 218 -26.00 0.88 8.28
CA ASP A 218 -26.91 1.68 9.10
C ASP A 218 -26.26 3.01 9.52
N ARG A 219 -26.75 4.11 8.94
CA ARG A 219 -26.30 5.47 9.25
C ARG A 219 -26.29 5.80 10.75
N ARG A 220 -27.25 5.27 11.53
CA ARG A 220 -27.36 5.53 12.97
C ARG A 220 -26.31 4.75 13.75
N ALA A 221 -26.05 3.50 13.36
CA ALA A 221 -24.99 2.69 13.99
C ALA A 221 -23.63 3.35 13.82
N VAL A 222 -23.33 3.84 12.63
CA VAL A 222 -22.10 4.59 12.33
C VAL A 222 -22.02 5.87 13.15
N ALA A 223 -23.11 6.68 13.19
CA ALA A 223 -23.14 7.92 13.96
C ALA A 223 -22.91 7.68 15.46
N ASN A 224 -23.57 6.67 16.03
CA ASN A 224 -23.43 6.33 17.45
C ASN A 224 -22.02 5.85 17.79
N TYR A 225 -21.39 5.09 16.89
CA TYR A 225 -20.00 4.66 17.03
C TYR A 225 -19.05 5.85 17.07
N LEU A 226 -19.13 6.74 16.09
CA LEU A 226 -18.29 7.94 16.01
C LEU A 226 -18.49 8.88 17.19
N LYS A 227 -19.72 9.05 17.64
CA LYS A 227 -20.04 9.85 18.83
C LYS A 227 -19.36 9.34 20.10
N HIS A 228 -19.18 8.03 20.24
CA HIS A 228 -18.47 7.47 21.40
C HIS A 228 -16.99 7.89 21.41
N ILE A 229 -16.36 7.90 20.23
CA ILE A 229 -14.97 8.38 20.07
C ILE A 229 -14.91 9.89 20.38
N GLU A 230 -15.78 10.69 19.74
CA GLU A 230 -15.90 12.13 19.98
C GLU A 230 -15.99 12.48 21.47
N GLN A 231 -16.83 11.78 22.21
CA GLN A 231 -17.00 11.98 23.66
C GLN A 231 -15.71 11.76 24.46
N ALA A 232 -14.82 10.86 24.02
CA ALA A 232 -13.53 10.66 24.68
C ALA A 232 -12.59 11.85 24.46
N PHE A 233 -12.52 12.36 23.23
CA PHE A 233 -11.74 13.55 22.89
C PHE A 233 -12.24 14.80 23.63
N GLU A 234 -13.56 15.06 23.61
CA GLU A 234 -14.19 16.18 24.30
C GLU A 234 -13.96 16.13 25.82
N ARG A 235 -14.22 14.97 26.45
CA ARG A 235 -14.07 14.78 27.89
C ARG A 235 -12.66 15.09 28.37
N THR A 236 -11.65 14.68 27.61
CA THR A 236 -10.24 14.81 27.98
C THR A 236 -9.56 16.05 27.40
N LYS A 237 -10.25 16.76 26.48
CA LYS A 237 -9.70 17.88 25.72
C LYS A 237 -8.40 17.51 24.99
N THR A 238 -8.35 16.28 24.50
CA THR A 238 -7.24 15.81 23.67
C THR A 238 -7.44 16.37 22.25
N PRO A 239 -6.41 16.91 21.57
CA PRO A 239 -6.49 17.29 20.18
C PRO A 239 -6.85 16.08 19.31
N TYR A 240 -7.47 16.33 18.16
CA TYR A 240 -7.70 15.28 17.17
C TYR A 240 -6.44 15.03 16.37
N PRO A 241 -6.16 13.79 15.94
CA PRO A 241 -5.01 13.49 15.10
C PRO A 241 -5.13 14.19 13.75
N HIS A 242 -4.03 14.34 13.02
CA HIS A 242 -4.06 14.89 11.68
C HIS A 242 -4.96 14.04 10.75
N THR A 243 -4.77 12.73 10.77
CA THR A 243 -5.52 11.80 9.90
C THR A 243 -6.15 10.67 10.72
N PHE A 244 -7.43 10.42 10.45
CA PHE A 244 -8.07 9.17 10.86
C PHE A 244 -7.94 8.12 9.77
N PHE A 245 -7.56 6.92 10.17
CA PHE A 245 -7.37 5.78 9.29
C PHE A 245 -8.49 4.74 9.44
N ASN A 246 -8.89 4.14 8.33
CA ASN A 246 -9.72 2.94 8.25
C ASN A 246 -9.03 1.88 7.41
N ASP A 247 -8.84 0.71 8.00
CA ASP A 247 -8.26 -0.49 7.39
C ASP A 247 -9.21 -1.13 6.36
N SER A 248 -8.75 -2.14 5.63
CA SER A 248 -9.53 -2.88 4.65
C SER A 248 -10.87 -3.37 5.21
N TYR A 249 -11.89 -3.35 4.35
CA TYR A 249 -13.22 -3.80 4.75
C TYR A 249 -13.26 -5.32 4.85
N GLU A 250 -13.13 -5.81 6.07
CA GLU A 250 -13.11 -7.23 6.36
C GLU A 250 -14.34 -7.72 7.13
N VAL A 251 -15.50 -7.14 6.89
CA VAL A 251 -16.75 -7.57 7.54
C VAL A 251 -17.34 -8.76 6.79
N ALA A 252 -17.17 -9.94 7.37
CA ALA A 252 -17.74 -11.16 6.81
C ALA A 252 -19.22 -11.28 7.13
N ASP A 253 -19.99 -11.88 6.22
CA ASP A 253 -21.41 -12.22 6.38
C ASP A 253 -22.36 -11.05 6.69
N ALA A 254 -21.95 -9.81 6.56
CA ALA A 254 -22.85 -8.66 6.69
C ALA A 254 -23.66 -8.49 5.40
N THR A 255 -24.74 -9.23 5.28
CA THR A 255 -25.57 -9.26 4.06
C THR A 255 -26.86 -8.45 4.19
N TRP A 256 -27.11 -7.81 5.30
CA TRP A 256 -28.38 -7.12 5.58
C TRP A 256 -28.19 -5.92 6.48
N THR A 257 -29.19 -5.04 6.45
CA THR A 257 -29.42 -3.97 7.42
C THR A 257 -30.92 -3.80 7.64
N PRO A 258 -31.40 -3.33 8.78
CA PRO A 258 -32.84 -3.20 9.05
C PRO A 258 -33.63 -2.38 8.02
N SER A 259 -33.03 -1.34 7.45
CA SER A 259 -33.67 -0.46 6.47
C SER A 259 -33.55 -0.94 5.01
N LEU A 260 -32.98 -2.13 4.77
CA LEU A 260 -32.64 -2.55 3.41
C LEU A 260 -33.82 -2.58 2.47
N LEU A 261 -34.97 -3.11 2.88
CA LEU A 261 -36.14 -3.21 2.00
C LEU A 261 -36.64 -1.84 1.56
N GLU A 262 -36.71 -0.88 2.49
CA GLU A 262 -37.10 0.51 2.22
C GLU A 262 -36.08 1.21 1.30
N GLU A 263 -34.79 1.10 1.61
CA GLU A 263 -33.72 1.71 0.80
C GLU A 263 -33.61 1.08 -0.58
N PHE A 264 -33.89 -0.22 -0.71
CA PHE A 264 -33.92 -0.89 -2.00
C PHE A 264 -35.07 -0.35 -2.86
N GLU A 265 -36.33 -0.33 -2.34
CA GLU A 265 -37.49 0.19 -3.08
C GLU A 265 -37.24 1.66 -3.54
N LYS A 266 -36.74 2.49 -2.66
CA LYS A 266 -36.39 3.89 -2.95
C LYS A 266 -35.39 4.04 -4.07
N ARG A 267 -34.39 3.16 -4.15
CA ARG A 267 -33.27 3.26 -5.10
C ARG A 267 -33.53 2.54 -6.41
N ARG A 268 -34.21 1.38 -6.35
CA ARG A 268 -34.40 0.49 -7.49
C ARG A 268 -35.79 0.58 -8.11
N GLY A 269 -36.75 1.22 -7.40
CA GLY A 269 -38.10 1.49 -7.92
C GLY A 269 -39.05 0.30 -7.89
N TYR A 270 -38.69 -0.76 -7.18
CA TYR A 270 -39.53 -1.93 -6.93
C TYR A 270 -39.19 -2.56 -5.57
N LYS A 271 -40.08 -3.37 -5.02
CA LYS A 271 -39.94 -3.97 -3.69
C LYS A 271 -39.17 -5.28 -3.74
N LEU A 272 -38.05 -5.33 -3.02
CA LEU A 272 -37.21 -6.52 -2.93
C LEU A 272 -37.96 -7.72 -2.36
N GLU A 273 -38.83 -7.48 -1.37
CA GLU A 273 -39.62 -8.53 -0.73
C GLU A 273 -40.59 -9.23 -1.69
N GLU A 274 -41.00 -8.61 -2.79
CA GLU A 274 -41.79 -9.25 -3.85
C GLU A 274 -40.95 -10.18 -4.73
N HIS A 275 -39.60 -10.07 -4.67
CA HIS A 275 -38.62 -10.78 -5.52
C HIS A 275 -37.62 -11.63 -4.71
N LEU A 276 -37.99 -12.06 -3.48
CA LEU A 276 -37.11 -12.92 -2.68
C LEU A 276 -36.82 -14.29 -3.33
N PRO A 277 -37.76 -14.95 -4.03
CA PRO A 277 -37.44 -16.18 -4.75
C PRO A 277 -36.30 -16.00 -5.77
N GLU A 278 -36.33 -14.90 -6.53
CA GLU A 278 -35.31 -14.56 -7.50
C GLU A 278 -33.98 -14.21 -6.84
N LEU A 279 -33.98 -13.45 -5.74
CA LEU A 279 -32.79 -13.12 -4.98
C LEU A 279 -32.10 -14.38 -4.44
N ILE A 280 -32.88 -15.29 -3.84
CA ILE A 280 -32.38 -16.55 -3.29
C ILE A 280 -31.88 -17.50 -4.39
N ALA A 281 -32.49 -17.45 -5.59
CA ALA A 281 -32.03 -18.16 -6.78
C ALA A 281 -30.82 -17.50 -7.45
N TYR A 282 -30.34 -16.36 -6.95
CA TYR A 282 -29.26 -15.56 -7.53
C TYR A 282 -29.56 -15.06 -8.96
N GLU A 283 -30.81 -14.70 -9.25
CA GLU A 283 -31.18 -14.14 -10.54
C GLU A 283 -30.39 -12.84 -10.80
N PRO A 284 -29.70 -12.73 -11.95
CA PRO A 284 -28.70 -11.69 -12.18
C PRO A 284 -29.18 -10.27 -11.96
N LYS A 285 -30.41 -9.94 -12.35
CA LYS A 285 -30.96 -8.59 -12.21
C LYS A 285 -31.20 -8.23 -10.76
N VAL A 286 -31.97 -9.05 -10.04
CA VAL A 286 -32.32 -8.80 -8.62
C VAL A 286 -31.07 -8.83 -7.75
N LEU A 287 -30.15 -9.76 -8.03
CA LEU A 287 -28.88 -9.90 -7.33
C LEU A 287 -27.99 -8.66 -7.51
N SER A 288 -27.88 -8.14 -8.75
CA SER A 288 -27.10 -6.93 -9.03
C SER A 288 -27.70 -5.71 -8.32
N ASP A 289 -29.02 -5.53 -8.40
CA ASP A 289 -29.73 -4.41 -7.76
C ASP A 289 -29.59 -4.45 -6.23
N TYR A 290 -29.62 -5.66 -5.64
CA TYR A 290 -29.40 -5.89 -4.21
C TYR A 290 -27.96 -5.51 -3.80
N ARG A 291 -26.95 -5.99 -4.52
CA ARG A 291 -25.52 -5.70 -4.24
C ARG A 291 -25.20 -4.24 -4.44
N GLU A 292 -25.74 -3.62 -5.49
CA GLU A 292 -25.59 -2.19 -5.73
C GLU A 292 -26.22 -1.36 -4.59
N THR A 293 -27.37 -1.81 -4.04
CA THR A 293 -28.00 -1.14 -2.91
C THR A 293 -27.12 -1.19 -1.67
N LEU A 294 -26.53 -2.35 -1.34
CA LEU A 294 -25.57 -2.45 -0.23
C LEU A 294 -24.32 -1.61 -0.47
N GLY A 295 -23.81 -1.58 -1.70
CA GLY A 295 -22.69 -0.73 -2.09
C GLY A 295 -22.96 0.76 -1.89
N ASP A 296 -24.15 1.23 -2.32
CA ASP A 296 -24.59 2.61 -2.12
C ASP A 296 -24.72 2.96 -0.62
N LEU A 297 -25.29 2.04 0.17
CA LEU A 297 -25.43 2.24 1.63
C LEU A 297 -24.08 2.32 2.33
N LEU A 298 -23.12 1.47 1.97
CA LEU A 298 -21.76 1.53 2.52
C LEU A 298 -21.10 2.88 2.22
N LEU A 299 -21.16 3.30 0.96
CA LEU A 299 -20.56 4.55 0.53
C LEU A 299 -21.18 5.76 1.28
N GLU A 300 -22.51 5.82 1.35
CA GLU A 300 -23.22 6.99 1.88
C GLU A 300 -23.26 7.00 3.42
N ASN A 301 -23.52 5.85 4.04
CA ASN A 301 -23.78 5.74 5.48
C ASN A 301 -22.51 5.51 6.30
N PHE A 302 -21.46 4.96 5.67
CA PHE A 302 -20.19 4.74 6.33
C PHE A 302 -19.12 5.69 5.79
N THR A 303 -18.63 5.52 4.55
CA THR A 303 -17.44 6.22 4.07
C THR A 303 -17.63 7.75 4.04
N ASN A 304 -18.71 8.23 3.43
CA ASN A 304 -19.00 9.68 3.38
C ASN A 304 -19.29 10.26 4.77
N GLN A 305 -20.00 9.51 5.62
CA GLN A 305 -20.36 9.98 6.95
C GLN A 305 -19.14 10.08 7.85
N TRP A 306 -18.27 9.08 7.83
CA TRP A 306 -17.01 9.07 8.59
C TRP A 306 -16.06 10.19 8.12
N THR A 307 -15.91 10.40 6.81
CA THR A 307 -15.12 11.51 6.26
C THR A 307 -15.67 12.86 6.71
N ALA A 308 -16.99 13.06 6.60
CA ALA A 308 -17.63 14.30 7.05
C ALA A 308 -17.47 14.53 8.57
N TRP A 309 -17.51 13.45 9.38
CA TRP A 309 -17.25 13.52 10.81
C TRP A 309 -15.80 13.95 11.09
N ALA A 310 -14.82 13.35 10.45
CA ALA A 310 -13.41 13.72 10.59
C ALA A 310 -13.19 15.21 10.24
N HIS A 311 -13.74 15.66 9.11
CA HIS A 311 -13.67 17.07 8.69
C HIS A 311 -14.30 18.03 9.70
N SER A 312 -15.39 17.63 10.38
CA SER A 312 -16.02 18.47 11.41
C SER A 312 -15.13 18.72 12.64
N HIS A 313 -14.09 17.91 12.79
CA HIS A 313 -13.07 18.00 13.84
C HIS A 313 -11.71 18.51 13.35
N GLY A 314 -11.61 18.93 12.08
CA GLY A 314 -10.37 19.44 11.48
C GLY A 314 -9.37 18.38 11.08
N ALA A 315 -9.76 17.11 11.14
CA ALA A 315 -8.96 15.97 10.69
C ALA A 315 -9.32 15.57 9.25
N ILE A 316 -8.43 14.84 8.59
CA ILE A 316 -8.69 14.23 7.29
C ILE A 316 -8.79 12.71 7.41
N THR A 317 -9.13 12.03 6.31
CA THR A 317 -9.33 10.58 6.30
C THR A 317 -8.39 9.88 5.31
N ARG A 318 -7.85 8.73 5.74
CA ARG A 318 -7.11 7.79 4.91
C ARG A 318 -7.79 6.42 4.99
N ASN A 319 -8.08 5.82 3.83
CA ASN A 319 -8.96 4.64 3.79
C ASN A 319 -8.51 3.59 2.78
N GLN A 320 -8.56 2.34 3.22
CA GLN A 320 -8.54 1.17 2.36
C GLN A 320 -9.97 0.76 2.00
N ALA A 321 -10.33 0.86 0.73
CA ALA A 321 -11.68 0.51 0.28
C ALA A 321 -11.81 -0.95 -0.15
N HIS A 322 -10.70 -1.63 -0.45
CA HIS A 322 -10.74 -3.03 -0.88
C HIS A 322 -11.32 -3.94 0.22
N GLY A 323 -11.88 -5.05 -0.20
CA GLY A 323 -12.71 -5.92 0.63
C GLY A 323 -14.17 -5.47 0.74
N SER A 324 -14.52 -4.25 0.37
CA SER A 324 -15.89 -3.75 0.43
C SER A 324 -16.80 -4.35 -0.67
N PRO A 325 -18.13 -4.36 -0.46
CA PRO A 325 -19.09 -4.76 -1.49
C PRO A 325 -19.45 -3.62 -2.46
N ALA A 326 -18.94 -2.40 -2.23
CA ALA A 326 -19.20 -1.22 -3.05
C ALA A 326 -18.24 -1.12 -4.24
N ASN A 327 -18.52 -0.21 -5.18
CA ASN A 327 -17.53 0.16 -6.20
C ASN A 327 -16.30 0.76 -5.53
N LEU A 328 -15.14 0.12 -5.69
CA LEU A 328 -13.90 0.52 -5.03
C LEU A 328 -13.50 1.95 -5.38
N ILE A 329 -13.64 2.34 -6.64
CA ILE A 329 -13.27 3.68 -7.10
C ILE A 329 -14.11 4.76 -6.39
N ASP A 330 -15.41 4.53 -6.21
CA ASP A 330 -16.28 5.47 -5.51
C ASP A 330 -15.90 5.60 -4.02
N CYS A 331 -15.58 4.48 -3.37
CA CYS A 331 -15.17 4.48 -1.95
C CYS A 331 -13.79 5.13 -1.75
N TYR A 332 -12.84 4.90 -2.65
CA TYR A 332 -11.55 5.60 -2.64
C TYR A 332 -11.71 7.10 -2.93
N ALA A 333 -12.62 7.46 -3.83
CA ALA A 333 -12.91 8.85 -4.16
C ALA A 333 -13.54 9.64 -2.99
N ALA A 334 -14.20 8.95 -2.06
CA ALA A 334 -14.97 9.55 -0.97
C ALA A 334 -14.12 10.00 0.24
N VAL A 335 -12.84 9.68 0.29
CA VAL A 335 -11.91 10.03 1.37
C VAL A 335 -10.82 10.98 0.90
N ASP A 336 -10.06 11.59 1.82
CA ASP A 336 -9.02 12.54 1.45
C ASP A 336 -7.80 11.85 0.84
N ILE A 337 -7.36 10.74 1.45
CA ILE A 337 -6.22 9.96 1.01
C ILE A 337 -6.68 8.52 0.73
N PRO A 338 -6.88 8.15 -0.55
CA PRO A 338 -7.07 6.76 -0.93
C PRO A 338 -5.82 5.93 -0.61
N GLU A 339 -5.99 4.77 0.02
CA GLU A 339 -4.88 3.87 0.34
C GLU A 339 -5.08 2.50 -0.28
N ILE A 340 -4.07 2.04 -1.03
CA ILE A 340 -3.99 0.67 -1.54
C ILE A 340 -3.13 -0.19 -0.60
N GLU A 341 -3.14 -1.48 -0.79
CA GLU A 341 -2.31 -2.42 -0.05
C GLU A 341 -1.43 -3.23 -0.99
N GLY A 342 -0.16 -3.42 -0.62
CA GLY A 342 0.76 -4.37 -1.24
C GLY A 342 1.01 -5.53 -0.29
N PHE A 343 0.43 -6.70 -0.59
CA PHE A 343 0.49 -7.88 0.26
C PHE A 343 1.39 -8.95 -0.35
N GLY A 344 2.42 -9.36 0.41
CA GLY A 344 3.37 -10.38 0.00
C GLY A 344 4.60 -9.84 -0.75
N LEU A 345 5.67 -10.62 -0.73
CA LEU A 345 6.94 -10.32 -1.39
C LEU A 345 6.92 -10.81 -2.83
N SER A 346 7.11 -9.90 -3.79
CA SER A 346 7.15 -10.23 -5.22
C SER A 346 8.51 -10.79 -5.65
N ASN A 347 8.49 -11.64 -6.67
CA ASN A 347 9.69 -12.09 -7.36
C ASN A 347 9.83 -11.35 -8.69
N PHE A 348 10.79 -10.42 -8.76
CA PHE A 348 11.06 -9.61 -9.95
C PHE A 348 12.10 -10.24 -10.89
N GLY A 349 12.88 -11.23 -10.42
CA GLY A 349 13.99 -11.79 -11.18
C GLY A 349 15.19 -10.84 -11.34
N ILE A 350 15.28 -9.79 -10.50
CA ILE A 350 16.36 -8.80 -10.53
C ILE A 350 17.70 -9.46 -10.23
N LYS A 351 18.70 -9.17 -11.04
CA LYS A 351 20.06 -9.74 -10.94
C LYS A 351 20.72 -9.37 -9.60
N GLY A 352 21.17 -10.37 -8.84
CA GLY A 352 21.82 -10.14 -7.55
C GLY A 352 20.90 -9.89 -6.37
N LEU A 353 19.59 -9.68 -6.60
CA LEU A 353 18.62 -9.57 -5.53
C LEU A 353 18.50 -10.90 -4.77
N ARG A 354 18.46 -10.81 -3.46
CA ARG A 354 18.25 -12.00 -2.63
C ARG A 354 16.82 -12.51 -2.80
N GLU A 355 16.72 -13.81 -3.03
CA GLU A 355 15.45 -14.53 -3.07
C GLU A 355 15.37 -15.54 -1.94
N ASP A 356 14.17 -15.67 -1.35
CA ASP A 356 13.86 -16.72 -0.39
C ASP A 356 12.88 -17.72 -1.03
N PRO A 357 13.34 -18.86 -1.52
CA PRO A 357 12.48 -19.84 -2.19
C PRO A 357 11.27 -20.25 -1.33
N GLY A 358 10.08 -20.19 -1.91
CA GLY A 358 8.83 -20.52 -1.24
C GLY A 358 8.31 -19.43 -0.29
N LYS A 359 8.93 -18.24 -0.26
CA LYS A 359 8.50 -17.07 0.52
C LYS A 359 7.96 -15.93 -0.34
N THR A 360 8.19 -15.99 -1.64
CA THR A 360 7.59 -15.07 -2.61
C THR A 360 6.33 -15.67 -3.19
N ARG A 361 5.32 -14.84 -3.45
CA ARG A 361 4.12 -15.20 -4.20
C ARG A 361 4.16 -14.54 -5.56
N LYS A 362 3.86 -15.30 -6.59
CA LYS A 362 3.67 -14.73 -7.91
C LYS A 362 2.42 -13.86 -7.90
N ASN A 363 2.53 -12.61 -8.30
CA ASN A 363 1.45 -11.62 -8.45
C ASN A 363 0.83 -11.12 -7.13
N ASP A 364 1.49 -11.20 -5.99
CA ASP A 364 0.98 -10.58 -4.76
C ASP A 364 0.98 -9.04 -4.83
N SER A 365 1.93 -8.46 -5.58
CA SER A 365 1.93 -7.03 -5.92
C SER A 365 1.61 -6.83 -7.41
N ASP A 366 0.45 -7.33 -7.85
CA ASP A 366 0.00 -7.16 -9.24
C ASP A 366 -0.22 -5.68 -9.54
N PHE A 367 0.43 -5.18 -10.59
CA PHE A 367 0.39 -3.77 -10.99
C PHE A 367 -1.04 -3.26 -11.21
N SER A 368 -1.93 -4.10 -11.80
CA SER A 368 -3.32 -3.72 -12.04
C SER A 368 -4.10 -3.48 -10.75
N MET A 369 -3.74 -4.20 -9.68
CA MET A 369 -4.37 -4.05 -8.37
C MET A 369 -3.91 -2.78 -7.66
N LEU A 370 -2.64 -2.43 -7.78
CA LEU A 370 -2.06 -1.25 -7.15
C LEU A 370 -2.65 0.06 -7.67
N LYS A 371 -3.29 0.06 -8.86
CA LYS A 371 -3.83 1.27 -9.50
C LYS A 371 -5.23 1.69 -9.05
N TYR A 372 -5.95 0.95 -8.20
CA TYR A 372 -7.31 1.34 -7.79
C TYR A 372 -7.34 2.64 -6.99
N ALA A 373 -6.55 2.76 -5.94
CA ALA A 373 -6.48 3.98 -5.13
C ALA A 373 -5.87 5.16 -5.90
N PRO A 374 -4.73 5.00 -6.62
CA PRO A 374 -4.19 6.06 -7.49
C PRO A 374 -5.20 6.58 -8.51
N SER A 375 -5.95 5.69 -9.18
CA SER A 375 -6.96 6.09 -10.16
C SER A 375 -8.01 7.02 -9.56
N ALA A 376 -8.53 6.68 -8.39
CA ALA A 376 -9.50 7.54 -7.70
C ALA A 376 -8.88 8.89 -7.30
N ALA A 377 -7.63 8.90 -6.82
CA ALA A 377 -6.92 10.12 -6.48
C ALA A 377 -6.72 11.02 -7.69
N HIS A 378 -6.22 10.46 -8.79
CA HIS A 378 -5.96 11.19 -10.04
C HIS A 378 -7.25 11.81 -10.61
N ILE A 379 -8.32 11.01 -10.72
CA ILE A 379 -9.60 11.46 -11.27
C ILE A 379 -10.23 12.58 -10.42
N CYS A 380 -10.05 12.50 -9.09
CA CYS A 380 -10.62 13.46 -8.14
C CYS A 380 -9.65 14.60 -7.78
N GLY A 381 -8.46 14.67 -8.39
CA GLY A 381 -7.49 15.74 -8.14
C GLY A 381 -6.92 15.75 -6.73
N LYS A 382 -6.81 14.58 -6.09
CA LYS A 382 -6.22 14.43 -4.75
C LYS A 382 -4.70 14.43 -4.85
N LYS A 383 -4.04 15.09 -3.90
CA LYS A 383 -2.57 15.20 -3.86
C LYS A 383 -1.91 13.86 -3.53
N PHE A 384 -2.51 13.11 -2.60
CA PHE A 384 -1.89 11.91 -2.06
C PHE A 384 -2.63 10.64 -2.45
N THR A 385 -1.84 9.62 -2.75
CA THR A 385 -2.23 8.22 -2.77
C THR A 385 -1.33 7.46 -1.83
N SER A 386 -1.91 6.88 -0.79
CA SER A 386 -1.18 6.11 0.19
C SER A 386 -1.13 4.63 -0.17
N SER A 387 -0.23 3.91 0.47
CA SER A 387 -0.20 2.45 0.46
C SER A 387 0.14 1.91 1.83
N GLU A 388 -0.58 0.85 2.23
CA GLU A 388 -0.04 -0.08 3.22
C GLU A 388 1.04 -0.89 2.54
N THR A 389 2.28 -0.69 3.00
CA THR A 389 3.46 -1.17 2.29
C THR A 389 4.20 -2.21 3.13
N PHE A 390 4.53 -3.36 2.52
CA PHE A 390 5.23 -4.46 3.18
C PHE A 390 4.41 -5.25 4.21
N THR A 391 3.12 -5.45 3.96
CA THR A 391 2.28 -6.40 4.70
C THR A 391 2.67 -7.83 4.33
N TRP A 392 3.91 -8.18 4.68
CA TRP A 392 4.50 -9.44 4.26
C TRP A 392 4.39 -10.50 5.36
N LEU A 393 3.99 -11.71 4.98
CA LEU A 393 4.04 -12.90 5.82
C LEU A 393 5.40 -13.61 5.71
N THR A 394 6.38 -12.95 5.09
CA THR A 394 7.78 -13.34 5.23
C THR A 394 8.23 -12.96 6.64
N GLU A 395 9.18 -13.68 7.14
CA GLU A 395 9.61 -13.49 8.52
C GLU A 395 10.33 -12.16 8.72
N HIS A 396 10.02 -11.46 9.80
CA HIS A 396 10.59 -10.16 10.17
C HIS A 396 12.11 -10.09 10.19
N PHE A 397 12.75 -11.22 10.50
CA PHE A 397 14.19 -11.30 10.68
C PHE A 397 14.95 -11.63 9.39
N ARG A 398 14.26 -11.77 8.26
CA ARG A 398 14.86 -12.18 6.98
C ARG A 398 14.74 -11.14 5.88
N THR A 399 14.04 -10.07 6.08
CA THR A 399 13.83 -9.03 5.07
C THR A 399 14.97 -8.02 5.09
N SER A 400 15.61 -7.81 3.93
CA SER A 400 16.66 -6.82 3.74
C SER A 400 16.12 -5.54 3.10
N LEU A 401 16.84 -4.42 3.26
CA LEU A 401 16.51 -3.15 2.60
C LEU A 401 16.50 -3.30 1.07
N SER A 402 17.37 -4.13 0.51
CA SER A 402 17.45 -4.38 -0.93
C SER A 402 16.19 -5.06 -1.49
N GLN A 403 15.51 -5.90 -0.69
CA GLN A 403 14.25 -6.53 -1.09
C GLN A 403 13.06 -5.55 -1.03
N LEU A 404 13.14 -4.51 -0.19
CA LEU A 404 12.07 -3.51 -0.08
C LEU A 404 11.98 -2.62 -1.32
N LYS A 405 13.13 -2.27 -1.92
CA LYS A 405 13.19 -1.28 -2.99
C LYS A 405 12.33 -1.63 -4.22
N PRO A 406 12.42 -2.81 -4.84
CA PRO A 406 11.66 -3.08 -6.07
C PRO A 406 10.14 -3.11 -5.85
N ASP A 407 9.66 -3.50 -4.67
CA ASP A 407 8.22 -3.43 -4.36
C ASP A 407 7.72 -1.98 -4.25
N ILE A 408 8.47 -1.08 -3.60
CA ILE A 408 8.08 0.34 -3.56
C ILE A 408 8.22 1.01 -4.92
N ASP A 409 9.22 0.64 -5.72
CA ASP A 409 9.38 1.15 -7.09
C ASP A 409 8.17 0.79 -7.95
N LEU A 410 7.65 -0.44 -7.82
CA LEU A 410 6.43 -0.87 -8.49
C LEU A 410 5.21 -0.05 -8.03
N MET A 411 5.10 0.22 -6.73
CA MET A 411 4.03 1.06 -6.18
C MET A 411 4.14 2.51 -6.67
N PHE A 412 5.35 3.08 -6.75
CA PHE A 412 5.58 4.40 -7.32
C PHE A 412 5.14 4.45 -8.78
N CYS A 413 5.51 3.45 -9.59
CA CYS A 413 5.06 3.35 -10.98
C CYS A 413 3.53 3.18 -11.11
N ALA A 414 2.86 2.64 -10.11
CA ALA A 414 1.39 2.55 -10.08
C ALA A 414 0.70 3.86 -9.68
N GLY A 415 1.42 4.85 -9.13
CA GLY A 415 0.91 6.15 -8.74
C GLY A 415 0.83 6.40 -7.22
N VAL A 416 1.35 5.49 -6.40
CA VAL A 416 1.51 5.73 -4.95
C VAL A 416 2.57 6.81 -4.74
N ASN A 417 2.31 7.75 -3.82
CA ASN A 417 3.22 8.85 -3.51
C ASN A 417 3.25 9.23 -2.02
N HIS A 418 2.64 8.42 -1.15
CA HIS A 418 2.54 8.65 0.28
C HIS A 418 2.53 7.32 1.04
N MET A 419 3.71 6.72 1.22
CA MET A 419 3.83 5.37 1.75
C MET A 419 3.70 5.32 3.26
N PHE A 420 2.96 4.31 3.77
CA PHE A 420 2.95 3.88 5.15
C PHE A 420 3.46 2.45 5.27
N PHE A 421 4.56 2.27 5.96
CA PHE A 421 5.12 0.93 6.17
C PHE A 421 4.26 0.13 7.14
N HIS A 422 4.14 -1.13 6.88
CA HIS A 422 3.55 -2.12 7.76
C HIS A 422 4.69 -2.99 8.32
N GLY A 423 5.27 -2.72 9.46
CA GLY A 423 5.47 -1.41 10.05
C GLY A 423 6.31 -1.59 11.33
N THR A 424 5.97 -0.93 12.41
CA THR A 424 6.74 -1.01 13.66
C THR A 424 5.84 -1.17 14.88
N CYS A 425 6.27 -1.95 15.87
CA CYS A 425 5.62 -2.01 17.17
C CYS A 425 6.22 -0.95 18.11
N TYR A 426 5.37 -0.34 18.94
CA TYR A 426 5.89 0.22 20.18
C TYR A 426 6.58 -0.90 20.95
N SER A 427 7.81 -0.67 21.37
CA SER A 427 8.56 -1.57 22.23
C SER A 427 9.37 -0.75 23.23
N PRO A 428 9.32 -1.05 24.54
CA PRO A 428 10.19 -0.42 25.51
C PRO A 428 11.66 -0.68 25.17
N LYS A 429 12.52 0.32 25.31
CA LYS A 429 13.95 0.19 24.98
C LYS A 429 14.69 -0.78 25.88
N GLU A 430 14.18 -0.97 27.10
CA GLU A 430 14.73 -1.88 28.11
C GLU A 430 14.27 -3.33 27.96
N ASP A 431 13.33 -3.60 27.05
CA ASP A 431 12.84 -4.97 26.84
C ASP A 431 13.87 -5.81 26.08
N GLU A 432 14.00 -7.09 26.48
CA GLU A 432 14.96 -7.98 25.88
C GLU A 432 14.74 -8.13 24.37
N TRP A 433 15.84 -8.20 23.62
CA TRP A 433 15.78 -8.43 22.18
C TRP A 433 15.05 -9.74 21.86
N PRO A 434 14.17 -9.82 20.86
CA PRO A 434 13.89 -8.84 19.79
C PRO A 434 12.85 -7.78 20.12
N GLY A 435 12.36 -7.65 21.35
CA GLY A 435 11.30 -6.74 21.72
C GLY A 435 9.91 -7.17 21.25
N TRP A 436 9.00 -6.22 21.15
CA TRP A 436 7.62 -6.49 20.73
C TRP A 436 7.51 -6.48 19.21
N LYS A 437 6.73 -7.41 18.65
CA LYS A 437 6.59 -7.63 17.21
C LYS A 437 5.12 -7.81 16.83
N PHE A 438 4.81 -7.50 15.58
CA PHE A 438 3.53 -7.80 14.95
C PHE A 438 3.72 -8.85 13.84
N TYR A 439 2.73 -9.71 13.58
CA TYR A 439 2.91 -10.96 12.84
C TYR A 439 3.10 -10.81 11.33
N ALA A 440 2.53 -9.80 10.71
CA ALA A 440 2.59 -9.59 9.24
C ALA A 440 3.31 -8.27 8.94
N SER A 441 4.63 -8.24 9.10
CA SER A 441 5.38 -7.00 9.07
C SER A 441 6.84 -7.23 8.76
N ILE A 442 7.48 -6.27 8.12
CA ILE A 442 8.93 -6.23 7.92
C ILE A 442 9.71 -5.80 9.16
N ASP A 443 9.03 -5.39 10.22
CA ASP A 443 9.64 -4.89 11.45
C ASP A 443 10.67 -3.77 11.21
N MET A 444 10.18 -2.63 10.72
CA MET A 444 10.99 -1.42 10.57
C MET A 444 11.16 -0.71 11.92
N SER A 445 11.99 -1.26 12.79
CA SER A 445 12.14 -0.82 14.17
C SER A 445 13.59 -0.80 14.66
N PRO A 446 13.90 -0.02 15.73
CA PRO A 446 15.22 0.08 16.32
C PRO A 446 15.84 -1.25 16.78
N THR A 447 15.03 -2.30 16.95
CA THR A 447 15.51 -3.62 17.36
C THR A 447 15.93 -4.51 16.20
N ASN A 448 15.68 -4.11 14.95
CA ASN A 448 16.13 -4.84 13.77
C ASN A 448 17.47 -4.31 13.27
N THR A 449 18.36 -5.16 12.80
CA THR A 449 19.69 -4.76 12.28
C THR A 449 19.60 -3.84 11.07
N ILE A 450 18.56 -3.98 10.24
CA ILE A 450 18.34 -3.08 9.08
C ILE A 450 18.17 -1.61 9.49
N TRP A 451 17.79 -1.34 10.76
CA TRP A 451 17.61 0.00 11.27
C TRP A 451 18.88 0.86 11.19
N ARG A 452 20.05 0.24 11.34
CA ARG A 452 21.33 0.93 11.24
C ARG A 452 21.50 1.70 9.93
N ASP A 453 21.05 1.09 8.81
CA ASP A 453 21.20 1.63 7.46
C ASP A 453 19.86 2.12 6.87
N ALA A 454 18.76 2.01 7.61
CA ALA A 454 17.45 2.51 7.22
C ALA A 454 17.42 3.99 6.80
N PRO A 455 18.21 4.93 7.36
CA PRO A 455 18.20 6.32 6.89
C PRO A 455 18.47 6.49 5.40
N PHE A 456 19.33 5.66 4.79
CA PHE A 456 19.60 5.73 3.36
C PHE A 456 18.39 5.29 2.50
N PHE A 457 17.66 4.30 2.99
CA PHE A 457 16.41 3.88 2.38
C PHE A 457 15.31 4.95 2.56
N MET A 458 15.19 5.57 3.74
CA MET A 458 14.23 6.64 4.00
C MET A 458 14.51 7.89 3.14
N ASP A 459 15.78 8.22 2.93
CA ASP A 459 16.18 9.31 2.04
C ASP A 459 15.80 9.01 0.58
N TYR A 460 15.97 7.77 0.14
CA TYR A 460 15.51 7.32 -1.17
C TYR A 460 13.99 7.54 -1.33
N VAL A 461 13.20 7.06 -0.38
CA VAL A 461 11.73 7.22 -0.40
C VAL A 461 11.36 8.69 -0.42
N THR A 462 11.99 9.50 0.42
CA THR A 462 11.72 10.95 0.52
C THR A 462 11.99 11.67 -0.80
N ARG A 463 13.10 11.35 -1.47
CA ARG A 463 13.44 11.92 -2.79
C ARG A 463 12.43 11.50 -3.85
N CYS A 464 12.07 10.23 -3.93
CA CYS A 464 11.07 9.73 -4.87
C CYS A 464 9.71 10.42 -4.63
N GLN A 465 9.22 10.42 -3.40
CA GLN A 465 7.94 11.03 -3.06
C GLN A 465 7.92 12.54 -3.29
N SER A 466 9.03 13.25 -3.12
CA SER A 466 9.10 14.69 -3.41
C SER A 466 8.78 15.00 -4.87
N PHE A 467 9.22 14.19 -5.82
CA PHE A 467 8.87 14.29 -7.24
C PHE A 467 7.44 13.81 -7.51
N LEU A 468 7.06 12.65 -6.95
CA LEU A 468 5.75 12.06 -7.19
C LEU A 468 4.57 12.87 -6.59
N GLN A 469 4.84 13.71 -5.59
CA GLN A 469 3.87 14.65 -5.02
C GLN A 469 3.85 15.99 -5.77
N TRP A 470 4.80 16.22 -6.65
CA TRP A 470 4.90 17.45 -7.44
C TRP A 470 4.19 17.31 -8.79
N GLY A 471 3.51 18.38 -9.21
CA GLY A 471 2.78 18.41 -10.48
C GLY A 471 1.48 17.58 -10.46
N GLU A 472 1.00 17.25 -11.66
CA GLU A 472 -0.27 16.58 -11.90
C GLU A 472 -0.06 15.22 -12.56
N PRO A 473 -0.93 14.23 -12.36
CA PRO A 473 -0.88 12.98 -13.10
C PRO A 473 -1.07 13.21 -14.61
N ASP A 474 -0.39 12.39 -15.43
CA ASP A 474 -0.44 12.49 -16.90
C ASP A 474 -0.61 11.11 -17.54
N ASN A 475 -1.58 10.33 -17.03
CA ASN A 475 -1.95 9.05 -17.60
C ASN A 475 -2.75 9.24 -18.91
N ASP A 476 -2.61 8.30 -19.86
CA ASP A 476 -3.15 8.48 -21.20
C ASP A 476 -4.67 8.22 -21.27
N PHE A 477 -5.14 7.12 -20.66
CA PHE A 477 -6.51 6.63 -20.83
C PHE A 477 -7.28 6.45 -19.53
N LEU A 478 -8.60 6.62 -19.61
CA LEU A 478 -9.53 6.08 -18.62
C LEU A 478 -9.92 4.66 -19.03
N VAL A 479 -10.10 3.77 -18.07
CA VAL A 479 -10.66 2.42 -18.29
C VAL A 479 -11.90 2.27 -17.42
N TYR A 480 -13.02 1.96 -18.06
CA TYR A 480 -14.29 1.75 -17.35
C TYR A 480 -14.26 0.48 -16.51
N LEU A 481 -14.59 0.58 -15.23
CA LEU A 481 -14.70 -0.55 -14.30
C LEU A 481 -16.14 -1.10 -14.32
N PRO A 482 -16.42 -2.30 -14.90
CA PRO A 482 -17.78 -2.81 -15.13
C PRO A 482 -18.36 -3.47 -13.87
N VAL A 483 -18.50 -2.75 -12.77
CA VAL A 483 -18.90 -3.30 -11.46
C VAL A 483 -20.31 -3.93 -11.52
N ARG A 484 -21.23 -3.36 -12.31
CA ARG A 484 -22.57 -3.94 -12.47
C ARG A 484 -22.56 -5.34 -13.10
N ASP A 485 -21.66 -5.59 -14.05
CA ASP A 485 -21.50 -6.91 -14.64
C ASP A 485 -20.89 -7.91 -13.66
N MET A 486 -20.01 -7.43 -12.78
CA MET A 486 -19.47 -8.22 -11.68
C MET A 486 -20.59 -8.59 -10.70
N TRP A 487 -21.42 -7.63 -10.28
CA TRP A 487 -22.53 -7.87 -9.35
C TRP A 487 -23.58 -8.88 -9.87
N LYS A 488 -23.74 -9.04 -11.17
CA LYS A 488 -24.63 -10.06 -11.78
C LYS A 488 -24.12 -11.50 -11.61
N LYS A 489 -22.81 -11.68 -11.33
CA LYS A 489 -22.21 -13.02 -11.30
C LYS A 489 -22.70 -13.81 -10.08
N ASN A 490 -23.20 -15.02 -10.32
CA ASN A 490 -23.53 -15.96 -9.26
C ASN A 490 -22.23 -16.58 -8.71
N ILE A 491 -21.90 -16.23 -7.47
CA ILE A 491 -20.75 -16.78 -6.72
C ILE A 491 -21.23 -17.64 -5.53
N ASN A 492 -22.49 -18.08 -5.54
CA ASN A 492 -23.16 -18.80 -4.46
C ASN A 492 -23.16 -18.04 -3.11
N LYS A 493 -23.09 -16.70 -3.17
CA LYS A 493 -23.18 -15.80 -2.02
C LYS A 493 -23.97 -14.54 -2.41
N LEU A 494 -24.78 -14.04 -1.47
CA LEU A 494 -25.48 -12.76 -1.67
C LEU A 494 -24.47 -11.60 -1.73
N LEU A 495 -23.58 -11.54 -0.76
CA LEU A 495 -22.55 -10.51 -0.73
C LEU A 495 -21.40 -10.85 -1.67
N MET A 496 -20.99 -9.86 -2.48
CA MET A 496 -19.76 -9.89 -3.25
C MET A 496 -18.82 -8.82 -2.69
N GLN A 497 -17.64 -9.23 -2.28
CA GLN A 497 -16.60 -8.34 -1.75
C GLN A 497 -15.46 -8.23 -2.76
N PHE A 498 -15.02 -7.02 -3.04
CA PHE A 498 -13.95 -6.73 -3.99
C PHE A 498 -12.59 -6.70 -3.29
N SER A 499 -12.09 -7.88 -2.95
CA SER A 499 -10.72 -8.00 -2.46
C SER A 499 -9.72 -7.83 -3.60
N ILE A 500 -8.53 -7.34 -3.27
CA ILE A 500 -7.46 -7.14 -4.25
C ILE A 500 -7.09 -8.43 -5.02
N HIS A 501 -7.22 -9.59 -4.40
CA HIS A 501 -6.88 -10.87 -5.03
C HIS A 501 -8.02 -11.49 -5.87
N ALA A 502 -9.23 -10.94 -5.84
CA ALA A 502 -10.38 -11.54 -6.52
C ALA A 502 -10.66 -10.93 -7.91
N MET A 503 -10.09 -9.78 -8.24
CA MET A 503 -10.48 -9.01 -9.43
C MET A 503 -10.19 -9.73 -10.74
N GLY A 504 -9.09 -10.46 -10.84
CA GLY A 504 -8.78 -11.27 -12.03
C GLY A 504 -9.81 -12.37 -12.32
N GLN A 505 -10.53 -12.86 -11.30
CA GLN A 505 -11.61 -13.82 -11.45
C GLN A 505 -12.96 -13.13 -11.69
N LEU A 506 -13.18 -11.98 -11.06
CA LEU A 506 -14.44 -11.26 -11.15
C LEU A 506 -14.57 -10.46 -12.45
N ALA A 507 -13.49 -9.91 -12.97
CA ALA A 507 -13.47 -9.09 -14.18
C ALA A 507 -12.25 -9.38 -15.07
N PRO A 508 -12.09 -10.59 -15.61
CA PRO A 508 -10.91 -10.96 -16.41
C PRO A 508 -10.72 -10.08 -17.64
N GLU A 509 -11.80 -9.67 -18.31
CA GLU A 509 -11.75 -8.80 -19.49
C GLU A 509 -11.23 -7.40 -19.13
N PHE A 510 -11.61 -6.89 -17.97
CA PHE A 510 -11.08 -5.62 -17.45
C PHE A 510 -9.57 -5.70 -17.18
N ILE A 511 -9.09 -6.77 -16.56
CA ILE A 511 -7.67 -7.00 -16.33
C ILE A 511 -6.91 -7.17 -17.66
N GLN A 512 -7.49 -7.89 -18.65
CA GLN A 512 -6.90 -8.02 -19.98
C GLN A 512 -6.74 -6.65 -20.67
N SER A 513 -7.74 -5.78 -20.56
CA SER A 513 -7.65 -4.41 -21.11
C SER A 513 -6.48 -3.63 -20.50
N ILE A 514 -6.30 -3.69 -19.19
CA ILE A 514 -5.20 -3.00 -18.49
C ILE A 514 -3.84 -3.53 -18.97
N LEU A 515 -3.68 -4.85 -19.01
CA LEU A 515 -2.44 -5.48 -19.46
C LEU A 515 -2.12 -5.15 -20.94
N ALA A 516 -3.15 -5.05 -21.78
CA ALA A 516 -3.00 -4.68 -23.18
C ALA A 516 -2.55 -3.22 -23.34
N ILE A 517 -3.13 -2.31 -22.54
CA ILE A 517 -2.75 -0.89 -22.50
C ILE A 517 -1.27 -0.74 -22.07
N GLU A 518 -0.89 -1.39 -20.98
CA GLU A 518 0.48 -1.36 -20.46
C GLU A 518 1.48 -1.92 -21.46
N LYS A 519 1.18 -3.08 -22.05
CA LYS A 519 2.01 -3.72 -23.08
C LYS A 519 2.17 -2.84 -24.33
N ALA A 520 1.15 -2.06 -24.64
CA ALA A 520 1.19 -1.14 -25.77
C ALA A 520 1.93 0.18 -25.46
N GLY A 521 2.50 0.34 -24.28
CA GLY A 521 3.32 1.49 -23.89
C GLY A 521 2.56 2.66 -23.28
N TYR A 522 1.28 2.49 -22.95
CA TYR A 522 0.45 3.54 -22.36
C TYR A 522 0.25 3.34 -20.85
N ASP A 523 -0.37 4.34 -20.22
CA ASP A 523 -0.84 4.25 -18.84
C ASP A 523 -2.33 4.60 -18.73
N CYS A 524 -2.99 4.17 -17.64
CA CYS A 524 -4.41 4.37 -17.46
C CYS A 524 -4.82 4.54 -16.01
N ASP A 525 -6.01 5.11 -15.82
CA ASP A 525 -6.74 5.14 -14.55
C ASP A 525 -8.14 4.52 -14.70
N TYR A 526 -8.64 3.92 -13.62
CA TYR A 526 -9.93 3.24 -13.58
C TYR A 526 -11.03 4.19 -13.15
N ILE A 527 -12.19 4.11 -13.82
CA ILE A 527 -13.29 5.02 -13.56
C ILE A 527 -14.61 4.27 -13.30
N SER A 528 -15.38 4.75 -12.31
CA SER A 528 -16.73 4.27 -12.01
C SER A 528 -17.79 4.97 -12.85
N ASP A 529 -19.02 4.41 -12.87
CA ASP A 529 -20.20 5.06 -13.49
C ASP A 529 -20.43 6.46 -12.95
N LYS A 530 -20.35 6.64 -11.62
CA LYS A 530 -20.64 7.93 -10.96
C LYS A 530 -19.64 9.00 -11.35
N LEU A 531 -18.36 8.66 -11.44
CA LEU A 531 -17.31 9.61 -11.84
C LEU A 531 -17.33 9.85 -13.35
N LEU A 532 -17.58 8.82 -14.17
CA LEU A 532 -17.67 8.93 -15.62
C LEU A 532 -18.79 9.84 -16.06
N ALA A 533 -19.92 9.82 -15.35
CA ALA A 533 -21.04 10.72 -15.62
C ALA A 533 -20.65 12.21 -15.53
N LYS A 534 -19.61 12.56 -14.79
CA LYS A 534 -19.10 13.93 -14.59
C LYS A 534 -17.97 14.32 -15.55
N VAL A 535 -17.42 13.36 -16.30
CA VAL A 535 -16.38 13.64 -17.31
C VAL A 535 -16.98 14.43 -18.46
N SER A 536 -16.25 15.40 -18.99
CA SER A 536 -16.63 16.24 -20.13
C SER A 536 -15.55 16.25 -21.20
N VAL A 537 -15.89 16.72 -22.40
CA VAL A 537 -14.93 16.97 -23.48
C VAL A 537 -14.59 18.45 -23.51
N LYS A 538 -13.29 18.78 -23.46
CA LYS A 538 -12.80 20.16 -23.62
C LYS A 538 -11.50 20.15 -24.42
N GLY A 539 -11.46 21.00 -25.46
CA GLY A 539 -10.40 20.89 -26.44
C GLY A 539 -10.52 19.54 -27.18
N GLN A 540 -9.48 18.81 -27.28
CA GLN A 540 -9.44 17.47 -27.90
C GLN A 540 -9.15 16.38 -26.87
N GLN A 541 -9.66 16.54 -25.64
CA GLN A 541 -9.39 15.64 -24.51
C GLN A 541 -10.61 15.47 -23.61
N LEU A 542 -10.63 14.38 -22.86
CA LEU A 542 -11.54 14.18 -21.74
C LEU A 542 -11.01 14.90 -20.50
N ILE A 543 -11.91 15.54 -19.76
CA ILE A 543 -11.58 16.26 -18.53
C ILE A 543 -12.49 15.80 -17.42
N THR A 544 -11.91 15.43 -16.28
CA THR A 544 -12.64 15.10 -15.05
C THR A 544 -13.18 16.36 -14.38
N GLU A 545 -14.06 16.20 -13.40
CA GLU A 545 -14.57 17.33 -12.59
C GLU A 545 -13.44 18.10 -11.87
N ALA A 546 -12.37 17.40 -11.47
CA ALA A 546 -11.20 17.98 -10.83
C ALA A 546 -10.20 18.63 -11.80
N GLY A 547 -10.39 18.47 -13.12
CA GLY A 547 -9.53 19.07 -14.13
C GLY A 547 -8.43 18.14 -14.66
N THR A 548 -8.37 16.88 -14.27
CA THR A 548 -7.41 15.89 -14.81
C THR A 548 -7.77 15.54 -16.25
N HIS A 549 -6.77 15.44 -17.12
CA HIS A 549 -6.92 15.25 -18.56
C HIS A 549 -6.61 13.80 -18.97
N TYR A 550 -7.42 13.28 -19.91
CA TYR A 550 -7.20 11.97 -20.54
C TYR A 550 -7.44 12.04 -22.04
N LYS A 551 -6.77 11.20 -22.81
CA LYS A 551 -6.85 11.18 -24.27
C LYS A 551 -8.16 10.53 -24.76
N ALA A 552 -8.57 9.42 -24.13
CA ALA A 552 -9.80 8.70 -24.41
C ALA A 552 -10.22 7.82 -23.24
N ILE A 553 -11.43 7.23 -23.33
CA ILE A 553 -11.88 6.17 -22.44
C ILE A 553 -11.96 4.84 -23.18
N ILE A 554 -11.50 3.78 -22.54
CA ILE A 554 -11.54 2.41 -23.01
C ILE A 554 -12.66 1.67 -22.26
N ILE A 555 -13.56 1.06 -23.04
CA ILE A 555 -14.63 0.21 -22.53
C ILE A 555 -14.19 -1.23 -22.74
N PRO A 556 -13.88 -2.00 -21.68
CA PRO A 556 -13.43 -3.40 -21.78
C PRO A 556 -14.40 -4.26 -22.61
N SER A 557 -13.86 -5.22 -23.33
CA SER A 557 -14.64 -6.20 -24.09
C SER A 557 -15.66 -6.89 -23.18
N GLY A 558 -16.86 -7.18 -23.68
CA GLY A 558 -17.92 -7.85 -22.92
C GLY A 558 -18.69 -6.96 -21.92
N THR A 559 -18.35 -5.69 -21.78
CA THR A 559 -19.09 -4.75 -20.91
C THR A 559 -20.54 -4.58 -21.37
N THR A 560 -21.50 -4.74 -20.45
CA THR A 560 -22.92 -4.48 -20.73
C THR A 560 -23.17 -2.96 -20.81
N ILE A 561 -23.52 -2.48 -21.99
CA ILE A 561 -23.86 -1.07 -22.21
C ILE A 561 -25.30 -0.80 -21.79
N THR A 562 -25.49 -0.27 -20.59
CA THR A 562 -26.80 0.16 -20.08
C THR A 562 -27.27 1.43 -20.82
N PRO A 563 -28.59 1.77 -20.82
CA PRO A 563 -29.06 3.02 -21.40
C PRO A 563 -28.41 4.28 -20.81
N GLU A 564 -28.06 4.26 -19.52
CA GLU A 564 -27.37 5.32 -18.80
C GLU A 564 -25.94 5.47 -19.30
N LEU A 565 -25.18 4.37 -19.31
CA LEU A 565 -23.79 4.35 -19.82
C LEU A 565 -23.76 4.77 -21.29
N LYS A 566 -24.68 4.28 -22.11
CA LYS A 566 -24.78 4.65 -23.53
C LYS A 566 -24.89 6.17 -23.72
N ARG A 567 -25.77 6.83 -22.97
CA ARG A 567 -25.94 8.29 -23.03
C ARG A 567 -24.65 9.04 -22.67
N VAL A 568 -23.91 8.55 -21.67
CA VAL A 568 -22.63 9.13 -21.29
C VAL A 568 -21.61 8.94 -22.40
N LEU A 569 -21.49 7.73 -22.96
CA LEU A 569 -20.52 7.44 -24.03
C LEU A 569 -20.83 8.21 -25.33
N GLU A 570 -22.09 8.40 -25.68
CA GLU A 570 -22.52 9.24 -26.82
C GLU A 570 -22.05 10.69 -26.62
N ARG A 571 -22.16 11.22 -25.42
CA ARG A 571 -21.67 12.56 -25.07
C ARG A 571 -20.14 12.69 -25.16
N LEU A 572 -19.41 11.64 -24.87
CA LEU A 572 -17.94 11.60 -24.86
C LEU A 572 -17.36 11.23 -26.24
N SER A 573 -18.21 10.87 -27.22
CA SER A 573 -17.74 10.57 -28.60
C SER A 573 -17.05 11.81 -29.23
N PRO A 574 -15.94 11.63 -30.00
CA PRO A 574 -15.36 10.39 -30.51
C PRO A 574 -14.28 9.74 -29.58
N TYR A 575 -14.12 10.20 -28.36
CA TYR A 575 -13.06 9.77 -27.43
C TYR A 575 -13.37 8.45 -26.71
N VAL A 576 -14.12 7.55 -27.36
CA VAL A 576 -14.48 6.23 -26.82
C VAL A 576 -13.86 5.12 -27.66
N ILE A 577 -13.12 4.24 -27.00
CA ILE A 577 -12.52 3.04 -27.58
C ILE A 577 -13.23 1.83 -26.99
N TYR A 578 -13.70 0.90 -27.82
CA TYR A 578 -14.32 -0.35 -27.40
C TYR A 578 -13.32 -1.50 -27.55
N GLY A 579 -13.09 -2.22 -26.47
CA GLY A 579 -12.10 -3.31 -26.42
C GLY A 579 -10.66 -2.80 -26.46
N GLU A 580 -9.71 -3.70 -26.68
CA GLU A 580 -8.27 -3.51 -26.64
C GLU A 580 -7.71 -3.09 -28.02
N ASP A 581 -8.31 -2.11 -28.67
CA ASP A 581 -7.96 -1.62 -30.00
C ASP A 581 -6.70 -0.70 -29.97
N THR A 582 -5.53 -1.32 -30.06
CA THR A 582 -4.25 -0.62 -29.99
C THR A 582 -4.03 0.39 -31.14
N GLN A 583 -4.63 0.16 -32.31
CA GLN A 583 -4.57 1.12 -33.42
C GLN A 583 -5.34 2.41 -33.10
N LYS A 584 -6.50 2.28 -32.46
CA LYS A 584 -7.22 3.45 -31.98
C LYS A 584 -6.49 4.14 -30.83
N MET A 585 -5.86 3.40 -29.91
CA MET A 585 -5.04 3.99 -28.85
C MET A 585 -3.93 4.86 -29.47
N ALA A 586 -3.21 4.35 -30.49
CA ALA A 586 -2.15 5.07 -31.21
C ALA A 586 -2.65 6.32 -31.96
N HIS A 587 -3.94 6.38 -32.28
CA HIS A 587 -4.56 7.60 -32.84
C HIS A 587 -4.65 8.73 -31.82
N PHE A 588 -4.82 8.40 -30.51
CA PHE A 588 -5.02 9.38 -29.44
C PHE A 588 -3.74 9.73 -28.69
N ALA A 589 -2.80 8.79 -28.55
CA ALA A 589 -1.59 8.95 -27.75
C ALA A 589 -0.38 8.29 -28.41
N GLN A 590 0.82 8.83 -28.16
CA GLN A 590 2.07 8.16 -28.51
C GLN A 590 2.45 7.19 -27.38
N PRO A 591 2.93 5.98 -27.69
CA PRO A 591 3.42 5.06 -26.68
C PRO A 591 4.78 5.50 -26.14
N GLU A 592 5.08 5.13 -24.90
CA GLU A 592 6.42 5.30 -24.33
C GLU A 592 7.34 4.15 -24.75
N GLU A 593 8.41 4.48 -25.47
CA GLU A 593 9.38 3.49 -25.94
C GLU A 593 10.13 2.82 -24.77
N MET A 594 10.33 3.51 -23.65
CA MET A 594 10.89 2.93 -22.43
C MET A 594 10.10 1.71 -21.95
N LYS A 595 8.76 1.69 -22.14
CA LYS A 595 7.93 0.52 -21.81
C LYS A 595 8.00 -0.56 -22.88
N THR A 596 7.88 -0.16 -24.16
CA THR A 596 7.71 -1.13 -25.25
C THR A 596 9.01 -1.77 -25.69
N SER A 597 10.11 -1.03 -25.74
CA SER A 597 11.43 -1.48 -26.21
C SER A 597 12.29 -1.98 -25.05
N CYS A 598 12.32 -1.25 -23.94
CA CYS A 598 13.20 -1.54 -22.80
C CYS A 598 12.54 -2.41 -21.72
N GLY A 599 11.19 -2.52 -21.70
CA GLY A 599 10.46 -3.26 -20.68
C GLY A 599 10.48 -2.59 -19.28
N LEU A 600 10.80 -1.31 -19.23
CA LEU A 600 10.85 -0.54 -17.99
C LEU A 600 9.46 -0.25 -17.44
N LYS A 601 9.34 -0.16 -16.14
CA LYS A 601 8.17 0.37 -15.46
C LYS A 601 8.36 1.86 -15.20
N LEU A 602 7.32 2.64 -15.40
CA LEU A 602 7.39 4.08 -15.17
C LEU A 602 6.02 4.70 -14.91
N ILE A 603 6.05 5.89 -14.32
CA ILE A 603 4.92 6.81 -14.27
C ILE A 603 5.37 8.19 -14.74
N ARG A 604 4.54 8.84 -15.55
CA ARG A 604 4.75 10.22 -16.02
C ARG A 604 3.85 11.19 -15.28
N ARG A 605 4.41 12.34 -14.92
CA ARG A 605 3.66 13.46 -14.35
C ARG A 605 3.98 14.75 -15.09
N ARG A 606 3.00 15.63 -15.19
CA ARG A 606 3.15 16.95 -15.78
C ARG A 606 3.42 18.00 -14.70
N ASN A 607 4.35 18.90 -14.91
CA ASN A 607 4.66 19.98 -14.00
C ASN A 607 4.82 21.34 -14.73
N ALA A 608 5.07 22.41 -14.00
CA ALA A 608 5.20 23.75 -14.58
C ALA A 608 6.37 23.91 -15.56
N ASN A 609 7.37 23.03 -15.49
CA ASN A 609 8.58 23.08 -16.32
C ASN A 609 8.51 22.16 -17.55
N GLY A 610 7.61 21.20 -17.53
CA GLY A 610 7.46 20.14 -18.55
C GLY A 610 6.87 18.90 -17.93
N TYR A 611 7.64 17.81 -17.97
CA TYR A 611 7.21 16.52 -17.41
C TYR A 611 8.34 15.90 -16.61
N HIS A 612 7.99 15.00 -15.70
CA HIS A 612 8.97 14.13 -15.08
C HIS A 612 8.46 12.69 -15.05
N TYR A 613 9.41 11.77 -15.06
CA TYR A 613 9.19 10.33 -15.04
C TYR A 613 9.89 9.75 -13.82
N PHE A 614 9.19 8.90 -13.07
CA PHE A 614 9.87 7.94 -12.21
C PHE A 614 9.98 6.65 -13.02
N ILE A 615 11.19 6.11 -13.15
CA ILE A 615 11.50 4.97 -14.01
C ILE A 615 12.20 3.90 -13.18
N ALA A 616 11.79 2.65 -13.31
CA ALA A 616 12.38 1.51 -12.60
C ALA A 616 12.66 0.34 -13.55
N ASN A 617 13.87 -0.17 -13.49
CA ASN A 617 14.24 -1.42 -14.14
C ASN A 617 13.99 -2.60 -13.21
N LEU A 618 12.79 -3.16 -13.26
CA LEU A 618 12.37 -4.31 -12.46
C LEU A 618 12.58 -5.64 -13.20
N THR A 619 13.54 -5.69 -14.14
CA THR A 619 13.85 -6.85 -14.96
C THR A 619 15.23 -7.44 -14.62
N ALA A 620 15.52 -8.61 -15.16
CA ALA A 620 16.84 -9.26 -15.01
C ALA A 620 17.94 -8.64 -15.91
N ASN A 621 17.57 -7.78 -16.87
CA ASN A 621 18.47 -7.27 -17.88
C ASN A 621 18.84 -5.82 -17.61
N ASP A 622 20.08 -5.48 -17.90
CA ASP A 622 20.51 -4.10 -17.97
C ASP A 622 19.95 -3.47 -19.27
N VAL A 623 19.62 -2.20 -19.25
CA VAL A 623 19.10 -1.41 -20.37
C VAL A 623 20.11 -0.32 -20.71
N GLU A 624 20.48 -0.24 -21.98
CA GLU A 624 21.35 0.80 -22.56
C GLU A 624 20.82 1.07 -23.98
N GLU A 625 19.91 2.03 -24.11
CA GLU A 625 19.14 2.28 -25.33
C GLU A 625 18.79 3.76 -25.47
N ASP A 626 18.82 4.28 -26.72
CA ASP A 626 18.24 5.58 -27.04
C ASP A 626 16.73 5.45 -27.27
N VAL A 627 15.94 6.27 -26.59
CA VAL A 627 14.48 6.18 -26.63
C VAL A 627 13.81 7.51 -26.92
N LYS A 628 12.71 7.47 -27.65
CA LYS A 628 11.84 8.63 -27.89
C LYS A 628 10.77 8.69 -26.82
N LEU A 629 10.63 9.87 -26.22
CA LEU A 629 9.57 10.11 -25.24
C LEU A 629 8.23 10.42 -25.93
N ALA A 630 7.14 10.02 -25.29
CA ALA A 630 5.79 10.29 -25.77
C ALA A 630 5.38 11.78 -25.66
N VAL A 631 6.19 12.61 -25.02
CA VAL A 631 5.95 14.05 -24.83
C VAL A 631 7.05 14.90 -25.47
N PRO A 632 6.71 16.11 -25.97
CA PRO A 632 7.71 17.03 -26.49
C PRO A 632 8.54 17.64 -25.35
N PHE A 633 9.82 17.84 -25.58
CA PHE A 633 10.75 18.51 -24.66
C PHE A 633 11.86 19.25 -25.41
N LYS A 634 12.67 20.02 -24.70
CA LYS A 634 13.78 20.79 -25.22
C LYS A 634 15.09 20.49 -24.50
N ASP A 635 15.02 19.95 -23.31
CA ASP A 635 16.15 19.65 -22.45
C ASP A 635 15.76 18.63 -21.39
N ALA A 636 16.72 17.94 -20.77
CA ALA A 636 16.44 16.93 -19.76
C ALA A 636 17.57 16.78 -18.73
N LYS A 637 17.22 16.32 -17.53
CA LYS A 637 18.15 15.96 -16.45
C LYS A 637 17.73 14.68 -15.77
N TRP A 638 18.73 13.89 -15.41
CA TRP A 638 18.59 12.71 -14.56
C TRP A 638 18.78 13.09 -13.09
N PHE A 639 17.93 12.54 -12.23
CA PHE A 639 17.98 12.66 -10.78
C PHE A 639 18.10 11.26 -10.19
N ASN A 640 19.19 10.99 -9.50
CA ASN A 640 19.43 9.69 -8.86
C ASN A 640 18.89 9.70 -7.43
N PRO A 641 17.78 9.00 -7.14
CA PRO A 641 17.19 9.03 -5.80
C PRO A 641 18.02 8.26 -4.76
N LEU A 642 18.94 7.38 -5.17
CA LEU A 642 19.80 6.66 -4.21
C LEU A 642 20.83 7.58 -3.54
N ASN A 643 21.43 8.49 -4.27
CA ASN A 643 22.54 9.34 -3.79
C ASN A 643 22.24 10.85 -3.82
N GLY A 644 21.15 11.26 -4.49
CA GLY A 644 20.76 12.67 -4.65
C GLY A 644 21.51 13.42 -5.77
N GLU A 645 22.28 12.73 -6.60
CA GLU A 645 22.99 13.29 -7.72
C GLU A 645 22.06 13.77 -8.82
N ILE A 646 22.47 14.82 -9.55
CA ILE A 646 21.77 15.38 -10.71
C ILE A 646 22.76 15.46 -11.84
N THR A 647 22.44 14.85 -12.99
CA THR A 647 23.26 14.85 -14.19
C THR A 647 22.46 15.36 -15.39
N ASP A 648 23.12 15.90 -16.37
CA ASP A 648 22.52 16.23 -17.66
C ASP A 648 22.20 14.93 -18.40
N ALA A 649 21.09 14.90 -19.12
CA ALA A 649 20.77 13.77 -19.98
C ALA A 649 21.47 13.91 -21.33
N ASP A 650 21.97 12.81 -21.87
CA ASP A 650 22.45 12.78 -23.23
C ASP A 650 21.27 12.75 -24.19
N ILE A 651 21.22 13.70 -25.10
CA ILE A 651 20.10 13.92 -26.02
C ILE A 651 20.67 14.09 -27.43
N ASP A 652 20.25 13.25 -28.35
CA ASP A 652 20.59 13.34 -29.74
C ASP A 652 19.35 13.29 -30.67
N ASP A 653 19.58 13.12 -31.99
CA ASP A 653 18.50 13.01 -32.96
C ASP A 653 17.66 11.73 -32.83
N ASP A 654 18.19 10.68 -32.19
CA ASP A 654 17.55 9.39 -31.98
C ASP A 654 16.73 9.35 -30.67
N GLY A 655 17.03 10.21 -29.69
CA GLY A 655 16.24 10.31 -28.46
C GLY A 655 17.04 10.74 -27.23
N ILE A 656 16.71 10.13 -26.10
CA ILE A 656 17.42 10.25 -24.82
C ILE A 656 18.08 8.91 -24.50
N GLU A 657 19.37 8.94 -24.17
CA GLU A 657 20.06 7.76 -23.66
C GLU A 657 19.50 7.35 -22.31
N VAL A 658 19.06 6.09 -22.21
CA VAL A 658 18.59 5.43 -20.99
C VAL A 658 19.56 4.32 -20.63
N ASN A 659 20.33 4.52 -19.57
CA ASN A 659 21.27 3.53 -19.05
C ASN A 659 20.88 3.14 -17.63
N LEU A 660 20.20 2.01 -17.48
CA LEU A 660 19.68 1.50 -16.19
C LEU A 660 20.02 0.03 -16.02
N ARG A 661 20.80 -0.29 -14.99
CA ARG A 661 21.08 -1.68 -14.63
C ARG A 661 19.87 -2.34 -13.99
N SER A 662 19.84 -3.67 -14.01
CA SER A 662 18.81 -4.46 -13.32
C SER A 662 18.69 -4.04 -11.85
N GLY A 663 17.48 -3.64 -11.42
CA GLY A 663 17.19 -3.14 -10.07
C GLY A 663 17.41 -1.64 -9.84
N GLU A 664 17.98 -0.90 -10.82
CA GLU A 664 18.12 0.56 -10.70
C GLU A 664 16.81 1.29 -10.99
N SER A 665 16.68 2.49 -10.41
CA SER A 665 15.57 3.41 -10.65
C SER A 665 16.09 4.84 -10.67
N MET A 666 15.57 5.64 -11.60
CA MET A 666 15.96 7.03 -11.80
C MET A 666 14.73 7.92 -12.01
N ILE A 667 14.90 9.20 -11.83
CA ILE A 667 13.90 10.20 -12.18
C ILE A 667 14.44 11.03 -13.33
N LEU A 668 13.67 11.11 -14.42
CA LEU A 668 13.94 11.94 -15.57
C LEU A 668 13.06 13.17 -15.55
N GLN A 669 13.61 14.36 -15.40
CA GLN A 669 12.90 15.62 -15.58
C GLN A 669 13.17 16.16 -16.99
N VAL A 670 12.13 16.37 -17.78
CA VAL A 670 12.24 17.00 -19.10
C VAL A 670 11.63 18.41 -19.08
N PHE A 671 12.21 19.32 -19.85
CA PHE A 671 11.92 20.74 -19.83
C PHE A 671 11.33 21.22 -21.17
N ASN A 672 10.35 22.10 -21.12
CA ASN A 672 9.75 22.75 -22.31
C ASN A 672 10.63 23.86 -22.89
N THR A 673 11.66 24.28 -22.16
CA THR A 673 12.60 25.33 -22.57
C THR A 673 14.03 24.84 -22.40
N PRO A 674 14.96 25.22 -23.28
CA PRO A 674 16.37 24.89 -23.10
C PRO A 674 16.90 25.43 -21.78
N LEU A 675 17.69 24.63 -21.09
CA LEU A 675 18.45 25.07 -19.92
C LEU A 675 19.71 25.83 -20.38
N LYS A 676 20.28 26.62 -19.46
CA LYS A 676 21.60 27.19 -19.73
C LYS A 676 22.62 26.07 -19.61
N GLU A 677 23.54 25.99 -20.61
CA GLU A 677 24.61 25.01 -20.57
C GLU A 677 25.33 25.06 -19.20
N SER A 678 25.42 23.91 -18.56
CA SER A 678 26.32 23.76 -17.41
C SER A 678 27.73 23.60 -17.97
N GLU A 679 28.70 24.29 -17.35
CA GLU A 679 30.12 24.20 -17.78
C GLU A 679 30.74 22.81 -17.51
N ASN A 680 29.97 21.84 -17.09
CA ASN A 680 30.36 20.46 -16.84
C ASN A 680 30.04 19.58 -18.07
N ALA A 681 30.78 19.79 -19.14
CA ALA A 681 30.80 18.83 -20.25
C ALA A 681 31.43 17.53 -19.77
N CYS A 682 30.66 16.48 -19.83
CA CYS A 682 31.15 15.13 -19.58
C CYS A 682 32.17 14.78 -20.67
N CYS A 683 33.42 14.58 -20.27
CA CYS A 683 34.44 14.09 -21.21
C CYS A 683 34.14 12.62 -21.44
N SER A 684 33.54 12.29 -22.58
CA SER A 684 33.50 10.93 -23.11
C SER A 684 34.94 10.51 -23.47
N ASN A 685 35.60 9.81 -22.57
CA ASN A 685 36.85 9.11 -22.89
C ASN A 685 36.51 7.72 -23.44
N GLU A 686 36.70 7.54 -24.75
CA GLU A 686 36.48 6.26 -25.46
C GLU A 686 37.47 5.13 -25.10
N ASP A 687 38.41 5.35 -24.18
CA ASP A 687 39.32 4.30 -23.73
C ASP A 687 38.72 3.51 -22.55
N LYS A 688 38.02 2.41 -22.85
CA LYS A 688 37.57 1.42 -21.84
C LYS A 688 38.78 0.94 -21.04
N GLN A 689 38.90 1.39 -19.78
CA GLN A 689 39.89 0.84 -18.88
C GLN A 689 39.38 -0.52 -18.34
N ASP A 690 40.33 -1.49 -18.19
CA ASP A 690 40.00 -2.79 -17.59
C ASP A 690 39.50 -2.60 -16.16
N GLU A 691 38.54 -3.42 -15.74
CA GLU A 691 38.14 -3.55 -14.32
C GLU A 691 39.36 -3.85 -13.45
N ILE A 692 39.39 -3.32 -12.20
CA ILE A 692 40.45 -3.60 -11.26
C ILE A 692 39.85 -4.42 -10.11
N GLU A 693 40.25 -5.70 -10.05
CA GLU A 693 39.89 -6.57 -8.93
C GLU A 693 40.70 -6.24 -7.69
N ILE A 694 40.04 -6.07 -6.53
CA ILE A 694 40.72 -5.90 -5.23
C ILE A 694 40.92 -7.28 -4.63
N ASP A 695 42.02 -7.94 -5.05
CA ASP A 695 42.38 -9.35 -4.73
C ASP A 695 43.41 -9.45 -3.59
N ASN A 696 43.38 -8.53 -2.65
CA ASN A 696 44.26 -8.54 -1.50
C ASN A 696 43.62 -9.27 -0.32
N SER A 697 44.43 -9.70 0.65
CA SER A 697 43.94 -10.26 1.91
C SER A 697 43.10 -9.23 2.68
N TRP A 698 42.02 -9.71 3.28
CA TRP A 698 41.11 -8.91 4.06
C TRP A 698 41.22 -9.24 5.56
N THR A 699 41.05 -8.21 6.38
CA THR A 699 40.86 -8.39 7.82
C THR A 699 39.40 -8.17 8.14
N LEU A 700 38.77 -9.11 8.86
CA LEU A 700 37.39 -9.01 9.33
C LEU A 700 37.34 -9.00 10.85
N SER A 701 36.72 -7.96 11.40
CA SER A 701 36.34 -7.86 12.83
C SER A 701 34.85 -7.55 12.93
N PHE A 702 34.27 -7.59 14.13
CA PHE A 702 32.85 -7.34 14.35
C PHE A 702 32.62 -6.18 15.30
N ILE A 703 31.53 -5.44 15.09
CA ILE A 703 31.05 -4.36 15.96
C ILE A 703 29.53 -4.45 16.08
N GLU A 704 28.97 -3.96 17.17
CA GLU A 704 27.52 -3.95 17.41
C GLU A 704 26.89 -5.35 17.23
N GLU A 705 27.59 -6.35 17.67
CA GLU A 705 27.27 -7.76 17.38
C GLU A 705 26.77 -8.54 18.60
N THR A 706 25.89 -9.53 18.33
CA THR A 706 25.41 -10.50 19.30
C THR A 706 25.34 -11.91 18.68
N PRO A 707 25.99 -12.93 19.27
CA PRO A 707 26.88 -12.87 20.43
C PRO A 707 28.21 -12.16 20.12
N HIS A 708 28.89 -11.68 21.15
CA HIS A 708 30.20 -11.01 21.02
C HIS A 708 31.29 -11.89 20.41
N ILE A 709 32.03 -11.32 19.46
CA ILE A 709 33.11 -12.00 18.71
C ILE A 709 34.45 -11.31 19.02
N ASP A 710 35.26 -11.91 19.87
CA ASP A 710 36.59 -11.37 20.25
C ASP A 710 37.66 -11.52 19.17
N LYS A 711 37.39 -12.35 18.15
CA LYS A 711 38.39 -12.80 17.17
C LYS A 711 38.37 -11.91 15.94
N THR A 712 39.56 -11.57 15.44
CA THR A 712 39.78 -10.99 14.14
C THR A 712 40.19 -12.08 13.14
N TYR A 713 39.58 -12.09 11.97
CA TYR A 713 39.84 -13.07 10.92
C TYR A 713 40.71 -12.49 9.84
N GLN A 714 41.67 -13.25 9.35
CA GLN A 714 42.42 -12.95 8.14
C GLN A 714 41.86 -13.81 7.02
N LEU A 715 41.40 -13.16 5.93
CA LEU A 715 40.73 -13.81 4.83
C LEU A 715 41.54 -13.61 3.55
N ASP A 716 42.05 -14.67 3.00
CA ASP A 716 42.73 -14.64 1.68
C ASP A 716 41.70 -14.52 0.55
N LYS A 717 40.45 -14.90 0.80
CA LYS A 717 39.30 -14.73 -0.08
C LYS A 717 38.09 -14.35 0.73
N LEU A 718 37.27 -13.47 0.17
CA LEU A 718 35.97 -13.14 0.76
C LEU A 718 35.07 -14.37 0.76
N GLN A 719 34.41 -14.56 1.90
CA GLN A 719 33.50 -15.67 2.14
C GLN A 719 32.46 -15.27 3.19
N THR A 720 31.35 -15.97 3.20
CA THR A 720 30.24 -15.69 4.12
C THR A 720 30.58 -16.07 5.56
N TRP A 721 30.00 -15.35 6.52
CA TRP A 721 30.30 -15.53 7.95
C TRP A 721 29.96 -16.92 8.47
N GLU A 722 28.87 -17.51 7.97
CA GLU A 722 28.44 -18.85 8.37
C GLU A 722 29.45 -19.97 7.99
N SER A 723 30.42 -19.67 7.14
CA SER A 723 31.50 -20.60 6.74
C SER A 723 32.76 -20.45 7.58
N LEU A 724 32.91 -19.44 8.44
CA LEU A 724 34.12 -19.16 9.20
C LEU A 724 34.21 -20.00 10.47
N ASP A 725 33.21 -19.92 11.34
CA ASP A 725 33.11 -20.74 12.54
C ASP A 725 31.65 -20.73 13.10
N GLU A 726 31.48 -21.42 14.24
CA GLU A 726 30.17 -21.60 14.85
C GLU A 726 29.56 -20.32 15.41
N LYS A 727 30.38 -19.42 15.99
CA LYS A 727 29.90 -18.12 16.51
C LYS A 727 29.48 -17.19 15.38
N THR A 728 30.27 -17.08 14.31
CA THR A 728 29.94 -16.22 13.16
C THR A 728 28.76 -16.73 12.37
N ARG A 729 28.46 -18.05 12.45
CA ARG A 729 27.25 -18.63 11.85
C ARG A 729 25.95 -18.07 12.46
N THR A 730 25.96 -17.67 13.73
CA THR A 730 24.79 -17.29 14.48
C THR A 730 24.81 -15.81 14.90
N VAL A 731 25.82 -15.06 14.49
CA VAL A 731 25.96 -13.65 14.83
C VAL A 731 24.96 -12.79 14.07
N MET A 732 24.39 -11.80 14.74
CA MET A 732 23.78 -10.64 14.14
C MET A 732 24.57 -9.39 14.49
N GLY A 733 24.73 -8.46 13.56
CA GLY A 733 25.51 -7.22 13.78
C GLY A 733 26.25 -6.78 12.53
N THR A 734 27.37 -6.12 12.72
CA THR A 734 28.16 -5.52 11.64
C THR A 734 29.57 -6.08 11.60
N GLY A 735 29.96 -6.66 10.45
CA GLY A 735 31.31 -7.07 10.15
C GLY A 735 32.10 -5.96 9.46
N VAL A 736 33.27 -5.63 10.00
CA VAL A 736 34.17 -4.61 9.47
C VAL A 736 35.27 -5.27 8.68
N TYR A 737 35.24 -5.13 7.38
CA TYR A 737 36.23 -5.60 6.44
C TYR A 737 37.22 -4.49 6.13
N THR A 738 38.51 -4.76 6.19
CA THR A 738 39.56 -3.81 5.81
C THR A 738 40.59 -4.48 4.90
N THR A 739 40.99 -3.74 3.89
CA THR A 739 42.08 -4.14 2.96
C THR A 739 42.78 -2.91 2.42
N SER A 740 43.87 -3.11 1.66
CA SER A 740 44.53 -2.04 0.92
C SER A 740 44.91 -2.51 -0.47
N PHE A 741 44.91 -1.59 -1.43
CA PHE A 741 45.23 -1.85 -2.83
C PHE A 741 46.03 -0.70 -3.40
N GLU A 742 46.73 -0.93 -4.50
CA GLU A 742 47.60 0.05 -5.18
C GLU A 742 46.99 0.53 -6.51
N LEU A 743 47.03 1.84 -6.75
CA LEU A 743 46.63 2.44 -8.01
C LEU A 743 47.80 3.19 -8.64
N LYS A 744 47.98 3.05 -9.95
CA LYS A 744 48.94 3.83 -10.73
C LYS A 744 48.36 5.21 -11.01
N LYS A 745 49.22 6.22 -11.12
CA LYS A 745 48.79 7.61 -11.39
C LYS A 745 47.87 7.73 -12.62
N LYS A 746 48.16 7.01 -13.72
CA LYS A 746 47.36 7.01 -14.94
C LYS A 746 45.92 6.44 -14.77
N GLN A 747 45.66 5.69 -13.69
CA GLN A 747 44.36 5.13 -13.42
C GLN A 747 43.45 6.13 -12.67
N LEU A 748 43.96 7.29 -12.25
CA LEU A 748 43.17 8.31 -11.58
C LEU A 748 42.44 9.25 -12.55
N ASP A 749 42.73 9.16 -13.85
CA ASP A 749 42.08 9.99 -14.89
C ASP A 749 40.66 9.46 -15.22
N ALA A 750 40.26 8.34 -14.64
CA ALA A 750 38.93 7.69 -14.81
C ALA A 750 38.00 7.94 -13.63
N ASN A 751 36.71 8.02 -13.90
CA ASN A 751 35.66 8.05 -12.88
C ASN A 751 35.36 6.62 -12.42
N TRP A 752 35.91 6.25 -11.27
CA TRP A 752 35.78 4.92 -10.71
C TRP A 752 34.53 4.78 -9.83
N TYR A 753 33.89 3.65 -9.98
CA TYR A 753 32.85 3.14 -9.08
C TYR A 753 33.37 1.88 -8.37
N ILE A 754 32.98 1.67 -7.13
CA ILE A 754 33.27 0.43 -6.41
C ILE A 754 32.04 -0.49 -6.49
N ASP A 755 32.23 -1.66 -7.07
CA ASP A 755 31.26 -2.76 -7.11
C ASP A 755 31.59 -3.75 -6.03
N LEU A 756 30.72 -3.89 -5.03
CA LEU A 756 30.87 -4.82 -3.92
C LEU A 756 30.38 -6.24 -4.25
N GLY A 757 29.74 -6.42 -5.38
CA GLY A 757 29.18 -7.69 -5.84
C GLY A 757 28.03 -8.19 -4.97
N ASP A 758 28.22 -9.32 -4.25
CA ASP A 758 27.19 -9.93 -3.40
C ASP A 758 27.35 -9.49 -1.94
N VAL A 759 26.53 -8.53 -1.53
CA VAL A 759 26.50 -7.98 -0.16
C VAL A 759 25.30 -8.56 0.61
N ARG A 760 25.55 -9.01 1.84
CA ARG A 760 24.52 -9.61 2.71
C ARG A 760 24.53 -8.98 4.10
N GLU A 761 23.79 -7.77 4.35
CA GLU A 761 22.76 -7.28 3.40
C GLU A 761 22.98 -5.83 2.97
N SER A 762 23.60 -4.98 3.83
CA SER A 762 23.94 -3.59 3.51
C SER A 762 25.38 -3.29 3.87
N ALA A 763 26.01 -2.33 3.18
CA ALA A 763 27.42 -2.03 3.37
C ALA A 763 27.69 -0.53 3.39
N ARG A 764 28.27 -0.02 4.49
CA ARG A 764 28.86 1.32 4.53
C ARG A 764 30.31 1.24 4.05
N VAL A 765 30.68 2.10 3.11
CA VAL A 765 31.98 2.06 2.45
C VAL A 765 32.78 3.32 2.74
N TYR A 766 34.04 3.11 3.07
CA TYR A 766 35.01 4.16 3.33
C TYR A 766 36.28 3.90 2.52
N ILE A 767 36.75 4.91 1.79
CA ILE A 767 38.01 4.89 1.06
C ILE A 767 38.95 5.94 1.64
N ASN A 768 40.17 5.55 2.02
CA ASN A 768 41.15 6.43 2.67
C ASN A 768 40.58 7.19 3.89
N GLY A 769 39.72 6.55 4.65
CA GLY A 769 39.04 7.09 5.83
C GLY A 769 37.83 7.99 5.56
N GLN A 770 37.51 8.27 4.29
CA GLN A 770 36.34 9.05 3.90
C GLN A 770 35.14 8.15 3.60
N PHE A 771 33.98 8.49 4.18
CA PHE A 771 32.72 7.81 3.90
C PHE A 771 32.22 8.19 2.50
N ILE A 772 32.05 7.20 1.64
CA ILE A 772 31.58 7.41 0.27
C ILE A 772 30.09 7.09 0.06
N GLY A 773 29.50 6.24 0.92
CA GLY A 773 28.08 5.91 0.85
C GLY A 773 27.74 4.58 1.52
N CYS A 774 26.47 4.23 1.43
CA CYS A 774 25.95 2.94 1.87
C CYS A 774 25.33 2.20 0.66
N ALA A 775 25.86 1.04 0.35
CA ALA A 775 25.30 0.12 -0.64
C ALA A 775 24.25 -0.76 0.06
N TRP A 776 22.98 -0.40 -0.08
CA TRP A 776 21.85 -1.08 0.56
C TRP A 776 20.86 -1.68 -0.45
N ALA A 777 20.98 -1.36 -1.73
CA ALA A 777 20.15 -1.85 -2.82
C ALA A 777 21.02 -2.43 -3.93
N VAL A 778 20.47 -3.35 -4.71
CA VAL A 778 21.13 -3.89 -5.91
C VAL A 778 20.98 -2.91 -7.09
N PRO A 779 22.03 -2.76 -7.90
CA PRO A 779 23.39 -3.29 -7.73
C PRO A 779 24.14 -2.58 -6.59
N PHE A 780 24.98 -3.32 -5.85
CA PHE A 780 25.74 -2.77 -4.72
C PHE A 780 26.99 -2.00 -5.21
N ILE A 781 26.73 -0.90 -5.91
CA ILE A 781 27.75 -0.08 -6.58
C ILE A 781 27.70 1.34 -6.03
N LEU A 782 28.87 1.93 -5.74
CA LEU A 782 28.97 3.30 -5.25
C LEU A 782 30.02 4.08 -6.04
N ASP A 783 29.76 5.35 -6.28
CA ASP A 783 30.77 6.30 -6.76
C ASP A 783 31.87 6.47 -5.72
N THR A 784 33.12 6.41 -6.16
CA THR A 784 34.30 6.63 -5.27
C THR A 784 34.50 8.08 -4.88
N LYS A 785 33.75 9.02 -5.47
CA LYS A 785 33.73 10.46 -5.16
C LYS A 785 35.12 11.11 -5.19
N GLY A 786 35.98 10.64 -6.09
CA GLY A 786 37.34 11.18 -6.19
C GLY A 786 38.24 10.94 -4.98
N THR A 787 37.90 9.99 -4.10
CA THR A 787 38.67 9.69 -2.89
C THR A 787 39.91 8.83 -3.14
N LEU A 788 40.05 8.28 -4.34
CA LEU A 788 41.18 7.47 -4.76
C LEU A 788 42.44 8.30 -4.96
N LYS A 789 43.60 7.72 -4.66
CA LYS A 789 44.92 8.36 -4.84
C LYS A 789 45.92 7.42 -5.49
N ALA A 790 46.96 7.96 -6.08
CA ALA A 790 48.08 7.17 -6.59
C ALA A 790 48.85 6.52 -5.44
N GLY A 791 49.27 5.25 -5.63
CA GLY A 791 49.88 4.43 -4.59
C GLY A 791 48.84 3.73 -3.74
N ARG A 792 49.14 3.51 -2.49
CA ARG A 792 48.34 2.74 -1.55
C ARG A 792 47.03 3.46 -1.18
N ASN A 793 45.91 2.75 -1.39
CA ASN A 793 44.58 3.12 -0.92
C ASN A 793 44.13 2.14 0.17
N GLU A 794 43.40 2.62 1.14
CA GLU A 794 42.76 1.83 2.17
C GLU A 794 41.25 1.75 1.91
N LEU A 795 40.70 0.53 1.93
CA LEU A 795 39.27 0.27 1.80
C LEU A 795 38.77 -0.33 3.10
N ARG A 796 37.71 0.25 3.65
CA ARG A 796 36.95 -0.29 4.77
C ARG A 796 35.49 -0.43 4.36
N VAL A 797 34.92 -1.62 4.57
CA VAL A 797 33.54 -1.96 4.27
C VAL A 797 32.88 -2.53 5.54
N GLU A 798 31.84 -1.86 6.01
CA GLU A 798 31.06 -2.29 7.19
C GLU A 798 29.77 -2.94 6.72
N VAL A 799 29.69 -4.26 6.79
CA VAL A 799 28.52 -5.03 6.33
C VAL A 799 27.64 -5.38 7.51
N THR A 800 26.37 -4.97 7.44
CA THR A 800 25.34 -5.31 8.43
C THR A 800 24.47 -6.44 7.90
N ASN A 801 24.34 -7.53 8.68
CA ASN A 801 23.53 -8.68 8.31
C ASN A 801 22.14 -8.65 8.93
N LEU A 802 21.30 -9.63 8.58
CA LEU A 802 19.99 -9.85 9.17
C LEU A 802 20.08 -10.66 10.47
N PRO A 803 19.10 -10.48 11.39
CA PRO A 803 19.05 -11.24 12.64
C PRO A 803 18.55 -12.68 12.47
N ALA A 804 18.29 -13.13 11.26
CA ALA A 804 17.71 -14.46 10.94
C ALA A 804 18.46 -15.63 11.59
N ASN A 805 19.81 -15.65 11.49
CA ASN A 805 20.61 -16.73 12.06
C ASN A 805 20.61 -16.69 13.59
N ARG A 806 20.55 -15.49 14.18
CA ARG A 806 20.49 -15.34 15.64
C ARG A 806 19.15 -15.81 16.19
N ILE A 807 18.03 -15.45 15.58
CA ILE A 807 16.71 -15.90 16.04
C ILE A 807 16.53 -17.41 15.91
N SER A 808 17.07 -17.98 14.83
CA SER A 808 17.09 -19.41 14.62
C SER A 808 17.84 -20.15 15.72
N GLU A 809 18.98 -19.60 16.16
CA GLU A 809 19.78 -20.19 17.24
C GLU A 809 19.08 -20.07 18.61
N LEU A 810 18.44 -18.94 18.90
CA LEU A 810 17.65 -18.79 20.13
C LEU A 810 16.52 -19.81 20.21
N ASP A 811 15.84 -20.09 19.10
CA ASP A 811 14.82 -21.15 19.05
C ASP A 811 15.41 -22.54 19.29
N ARG A 812 16.58 -22.88 18.68
CA ARG A 812 17.29 -24.16 18.94
C ARG A 812 17.70 -24.31 20.40
N GLN A 813 18.05 -23.22 21.04
CA GLN A 813 18.41 -23.19 22.47
C GLN A 813 17.17 -23.19 23.40
N GLY A 814 15.95 -23.15 22.85
CA GLY A 814 14.71 -23.12 23.62
C GLY A 814 14.47 -21.81 24.39
N VAL A 815 15.10 -20.73 23.98
CA VAL A 815 14.91 -19.40 24.58
C VAL A 815 13.50 -18.90 24.27
N LYS A 816 12.75 -18.52 25.29
CA LYS A 816 11.41 -17.94 25.15
C LYS A 816 11.50 -16.45 24.81
N TRP A 817 11.62 -16.13 23.56
CA TRP A 817 11.64 -14.75 23.09
C TRP A 817 10.26 -14.24 22.58
N ARG A 818 9.33 -15.14 22.22
CA ARG A 818 8.00 -14.77 21.72
C ARG A 818 7.11 -14.34 22.87
N LYS A 819 6.70 -13.08 22.85
CA LYS A 819 5.76 -12.50 23.83
C LYS A 819 4.31 -12.39 23.30
N MET A 820 4.11 -12.59 22.00
CA MET A 820 2.82 -12.51 21.30
C MET A 820 2.41 -13.93 20.86
N GLU A 821 1.89 -14.75 21.78
CA GLU A 821 1.51 -16.12 21.46
C GLU A 821 0.22 -16.24 20.65
N GLU A 822 -0.70 -15.31 20.84
CA GLU A 822 -2.02 -15.36 20.19
C GLU A 822 -1.92 -15.11 18.70
N ILE A 823 -1.04 -14.19 18.30
CA ILE A 823 -0.72 -13.96 16.90
C ILE A 823 0.72 -14.37 16.70
N ASN A 824 0.86 -15.64 16.49
CA ASN A 824 2.17 -16.18 16.16
C ASN A 824 2.73 -15.48 14.93
N VAL A 825 4.01 -15.27 14.91
CA VAL A 825 4.70 -15.01 13.66
C VAL A 825 4.47 -16.24 12.79
N VAL A 826 3.70 -16.04 11.72
CA VAL A 826 3.25 -17.10 10.81
C VAL A 826 3.98 -17.00 9.48
N ASP A 827 4.08 -18.13 8.80
CA ASP A 827 4.60 -18.20 7.45
C ASP A 827 3.52 -17.78 6.42
N ILE A 828 3.90 -17.81 5.15
CA ILE A 828 3.04 -17.48 4.01
C ILE A 828 1.76 -18.35 3.91
N ASN A 829 1.70 -19.47 4.59
CA ASN A 829 0.53 -20.36 4.67
C ASN A 829 -0.27 -20.19 5.97
N TYR A 830 0.01 -19.10 6.73
CA TYR A 830 -0.58 -18.84 8.05
C TYR A 830 -0.32 -19.92 9.08
N GLN A 831 0.82 -20.63 8.94
CA GLN A 831 1.28 -21.60 9.92
C GLN A 831 2.36 -20.99 10.80
N LYS A 832 2.44 -21.44 12.04
CA LYS A 832 3.49 -21.00 12.98
C LYS A 832 4.87 -21.22 12.37
N THR A 833 5.68 -20.16 12.32
CA THR A 833 7.06 -20.24 11.87
C THR A 833 7.92 -21.00 12.87
N LEU A 834 8.64 -22.00 12.37
CA LEU A 834 9.60 -22.81 13.14
C LEU A 834 11.01 -22.33 12.80
N TYR A 835 11.52 -21.37 13.56
CA TYR A 835 12.81 -20.73 13.28
C TYR A 835 14.00 -21.67 13.50
N ASP A 836 13.88 -22.65 14.41
CA ASP A 836 14.89 -23.69 14.68
C ASP A 836 15.21 -24.55 13.45
N GLN A 837 14.25 -24.63 12.49
CA GLN A 837 14.40 -25.41 11.26
C GLN A 837 15.01 -24.60 10.11
N TRP A 838 15.27 -23.32 10.30
CA TRP A 838 15.84 -22.50 9.23
C TRP A 838 17.27 -22.93 8.89
N LYS A 839 17.55 -22.99 7.59
CA LYS A 839 18.93 -23.03 7.10
C LYS A 839 19.58 -21.66 7.33
N PRO A 840 20.88 -21.62 7.64
CA PRO A 840 21.61 -20.37 7.78
C PRO A 840 21.45 -19.49 6.54
N VAL A 841 21.16 -18.21 6.78
CA VAL A 841 21.13 -17.17 5.75
C VAL A 841 22.55 -16.64 5.57
N LYS A 842 22.98 -16.43 4.33
CA LYS A 842 24.28 -15.83 4.02
C LYS A 842 24.44 -14.47 4.69
N SER A 843 25.63 -14.18 5.18
CA SER A 843 25.99 -12.92 5.82
C SER A 843 27.39 -12.46 5.37
N GLY A 844 27.60 -11.15 5.25
CA GLY A 844 28.89 -10.55 4.92
C GLY A 844 29.12 -10.30 3.43
N LEU A 845 30.36 -10.07 3.03
CA LEU A 845 30.76 -9.98 1.61
C LEU A 845 30.95 -11.39 1.04
N ALA A 846 30.14 -11.74 0.04
CA ALA A 846 30.07 -13.09 -0.51
C ALA A 846 30.74 -13.24 -1.88
N SER A 847 31.28 -12.14 -2.45
CA SER A 847 31.94 -12.13 -3.75
C SER A 847 33.13 -11.16 -3.79
N LYS A 848 33.82 -11.12 -4.93
CA LYS A 848 34.94 -10.20 -5.17
C LYS A 848 34.47 -8.75 -5.23
N VAL A 849 35.30 -7.84 -4.71
CA VAL A 849 35.13 -6.41 -4.81
C VAL A 849 35.98 -5.88 -5.97
N ARG A 850 35.42 -4.97 -6.76
CA ARG A 850 36.07 -4.43 -7.96
C ARG A 850 35.93 -2.92 -8.04
N LEU A 851 36.91 -2.27 -8.66
CA LEU A 851 36.70 -0.94 -9.23
C LEU A 851 36.25 -1.13 -10.68
N ILE A 852 35.17 -0.50 -11.05
CA ILE A 852 34.61 -0.53 -12.40
C ILE A 852 34.47 0.90 -12.93
N TYR A 853 34.43 1.01 -14.22
CA TYR A 853 34.17 2.25 -14.94
C TYR A 853 32.68 2.31 -15.34
N LYS A 854 32.06 3.46 -15.26
CA LYS A 854 30.65 3.67 -15.65
C LYS A 854 30.57 4.77 -16.70
#